data_4b6427c4b41c86ce2bab86eeac846300
#
_entry.id   4b6427c4b41c86ce2bab86eeac846300
#
_cell.length_a   1.000
_cell.length_b   1.000
_cell.length_c   1.000
_cell.angle_alpha   90.00
_cell.angle_beta   90.00
_cell.angle_gamma   90.00
#
_symmetry.space_group_name_H-M   'P 1'
#
loop_
_entity.id
_entity.type
_entity.pdbx_description
1 polymer ?
#
loop_
_entity_poly.entity_id
_entity_poly.type
_entity_poly.pdbx_seq_one_letter_code
_entity_poly.pdbx_strand_id
1 'polypeptide(L)'
;MKLKSIITVVALSTLWASCSNDEPSAEKGYGTIAPEISADYDVKATWTVTKATTAPAVIQPEIGDFSARLLRKDGSVDKTWSKVTDMSQAEKFPVGDYTISASYGDMADEGFDKPYFYGSASFTLYDGEVAQPEVVATLQNTMVSVDYTEAFIHYFADYSTTILSTQGNYITFAKDENRAAYVKPGEVKIALELTNQEGKTVTVMPASITGAKARYHYRVTFDVNGGEVGDAQLVITFNEELSDGGEVIIALGDELFNAEVPSAKAVDFTPGTSVNYIEGDEPTTGPRMNIGAMAGFSEVILTTQSDYLISNGWPAEIDLKNIDPAQKALLLNYGLKVSGLWGGASASKMALIDFTGVVPKLRATEAGENHKFTVLVKDILTRVSEPLELELVTTPVQLELPETTTTVAGTGVAECTVTYNGVNIADNVTFSVLKENGTWSTCSVAGVQALGGNQYKVTLNVPISSTALQVRAEYKGGLRTSESMAVTPTSPNLTISAPDVDIWGSYMILTLASDQGDVNALANIASVYVSADGGSTYSKASNVTVSGNTLTVGSLTPGTAYKMKVSVVNSDSDTSNELAAVTESAVQLPNSDMESWSKSNIYSVLGTKYYEYFPYASGESDVWWATNNERTIAYSLARVSQTSGCAVSYNKTVKRSGNYSAQIYTSGHGGGYASTVTVIYPEGAVAGALFIGTYDWSNKTETITTGHAFSTRPLSLSFWYEYMPKNTDQFKVEVEVRSGDSVIGRGEYVPASTSTADTAFRQATVNIDYTNKKAKATEIFVRFLSTTMTSFSSSDFNKSTSTAIGDETLNVHIGSILYVDDLSLNY
;
A
#
# COMPACT_ATOMS: atom_id res chain seq x y z
N MET A 1 -8.44 29.55 11.13
CA MET A 1 -9.83 30.01 11.26
C MET A 1 -10.72 28.85 10.81
N LYS A 2 -11.52 28.32 11.73
CA LYS A 2 -12.23 27.02 11.57
C LYS A 2 -13.48 27.21 10.71
N LEU A 3 -13.65 26.40 9.69
CA LEU A 3 -14.93 26.25 9.00
C LEU A 3 -15.48 24.85 9.29
N LYS A 4 -16.65 24.79 9.89
CA LYS A 4 -17.37 23.57 10.22
C LYS A 4 -18.25 23.16 9.03
N SER A 5 -18.05 21.96 8.53
CA SER A 5 -19.00 21.26 7.65
C SER A 5 -20.10 20.63 8.48
N ILE A 6 -21.33 20.89 8.15
CA ILE A 6 -22.52 20.20 8.69
C ILE A 6 -22.97 19.21 7.63
N ILE A 7 -22.86 17.93 7.95
CA ILE A 7 -23.43 16.82 7.19
C ILE A 7 -24.78 16.49 7.82
N THR A 8 -25.85 16.63 7.07
CA THR A 8 -27.20 16.18 7.47
C THR A 8 -27.41 14.76 6.96
N VAL A 9 -27.46 13.81 7.88
CA VAL A 9 -27.86 12.43 7.61
C VAL A 9 -29.38 12.34 7.70
N VAL A 10 -30.02 11.93 6.61
CA VAL A 10 -31.45 11.56 6.61
C VAL A 10 -31.54 10.06 6.89
N ALA A 11 -32.06 9.72 8.05
CA ALA A 11 -32.38 8.34 8.42
C ALA A 11 -33.79 7.98 7.92
N LEU A 12 -33.83 6.92 7.13
CA LEU A 12 -35.08 6.28 6.66
C LEU A 12 -35.55 5.30 7.73
N SER A 13 -36.70 5.56 8.37
CA SER A 13 -37.36 4.61 9.26
C SER A 13 -38.69 4.15 8.64
N THR A 14 -38.73 2.89 8.26
CA THR A 14 -39.93 2.16 7.90
C THR A 14 -40.70 1.78 9.16
N LEU A 15 -41.97 2.17 9.23
CA LEU A 15 -42.92 1.61 10.18
C LEU A 15 -44.15 1.10 9.45
N TRP A 16 -44.38 -0.18 9.55
CA TRP A 16 -45.65 -0.82 9.19
C TRP A 16 -46.65 -0.57 10.29
N ALA A 17 -47.83 -0.12 9.96
CA ALA A 17 -48.98 -0.27 10.79
C ALA A 17 -50.24 -0.55 9.96
N SER A 18 -50.89 -1.53 10.38
CA SER A 18 -52.13 -2.24 10.08
C SER A 18 -53.36 -1.37 9.81
N CYS A 19 -54.19 -1.91 8.93
CA CYS A 19 -55.57 -1.45 8.58
C CYS A 19 -56.47 -1.22 9.75
N SER A 20 -57.22 -0.11 9.74
CA SER A 20 -58.64 -0.12 10.10
C SER A 20 -59.36 0.90 9.25
N ASN A 21 -60.33 0.45 8.48
CA ASN A 21 -61.34 1.24 7.83
C ASN A 21 -62.11 2.08 8.82
N ASP A 22 -62.03 3.41 8.64
CA ASP A 22 -63.16 4.33 8.87
C ASP A 22 -62.82 5.62 8.10
N GLU A 23 -63.38 5.77 6.89
CA GLU A 23 -63.43 7.08 6.23
C GLU A 23 -64.41 7.97 7.03
N PRO A 24 -63.97 9.12 7.56
CA PRO A 24 -64.89 10.23 7.73
C PRO A 24 -65.09 10.84 6.34
N SER A 25 -66.29 10.82 5.86
CA SER A 25 -66.75 11.66 4.74
C SER A 25 -66.41 13.10 5.06
N ALA A 26 -65.21 13.59 4.58
CA ALA A 26 -64.92 15.00 4.56
C ALA A 26 -65.96 15.65 3.63
N GLU A 27 -66.87 16.38 4.17
CA GLU A 27 -67.64 17.37 3.44
C GLU A 27 -66.63 18.28 2.73
N LYS A 28 -66.50 18.13 1.38
CA LYS A 28 -65.63 18.98 0.57
C LYS A 28 -66.17 20.41 0.67
N GLY A 29 -65.59 21.20 1.52
CA GLY A 29 -65.89 22.64 1.56
C GLY A 29 -65.46 23.28 0.22
N TYR A 30 -66.20 24.34 -0.14
CA TYR A 30 -65.92 25.14 -1.36
C TYR A 30 -65.71 26.60 -1.02
N GLY A 31 -64.69 27.22 -1.61
CA GLY A 31 -64.53 28.69 -1.64
C GLY A 31 -64.56 29.27 -3.04
N THR A 32 -64.42 30.54 -3.14
CA THR A 32 -64.30 31.28 -4.41
C THR A 32 -62.97 32.05 -4.43
N ILE A 33 -62.53 32.47 -5.64
CA ILE A 33 -61.29 33.23 -5.81
C ILE A 33 -61.61 34.55 -6.53
N ALA A 34 -61.00 35.64 -6.07
CA ALA A 34 -61.06 36.94 -6.67
C ALA A 34 -59.66 37.56 -6.72
N PRO A 35 -58.75 37.03 -7.55
CA PRO A 35 -57.33 37.47 -7.52
C PRO A 35 -57.21 38.93 -7.98
N GLU A 36 -56.30 39.65 -7.34
CA GLU A 36 -55.88 40.97 -7.81
C GLU A 36 -54.67 40.78 -8.77
N ILE A 37 -54.92 40.96 -10.08
CA ILE A 37 -53.94 40.80 -11.12
C ILE A 37 -53.49 42.16 -11.62
N SER A 38 -52.18 42.39 -11.56
CA SER A 38 -51.47 43.57 -12.05
C SER A 38 -50.29 43.18 -12.94
N ALA A 39 -49.76 44.12 -13.67
CA ALA A 39 -48.54 43.96 -14.43
C ALA A 39 -47.55 45.08 -14.08
N ASP A 40 -46.28 44.66 -13.90
CA ASP A 40 -45.16 45.58 -13.74
C ASP A 40 -44.36 45.66 -15.05
N TYR A 41 -44.43 46.79 -15.69
CA TYR A 41 -43.86 47.11 -17.00
C TYR A 41 -42.44 47.67 -16.91
N ASP A 42 -41.84 47.75 -15.71
CA ASP A 42 -40.51 48.34 -15.53
C ASP A 42 -39.43 47.39 -16.13
N VAL A 43 -38.60 48.00 -17.00
CA VAL A 43 -37.46 47.36 -17.65
C VAL A 43 -36.21 48.17 -17.37
N LYS A 44 -35.12 47.50 -17.01
CA LYS A 44 -33.82 48.13 -16.75
C LYS A 44 -33.09 48.35 -18.08
N ALA A 45 -32.81 49.61 -18.43
CA ALA A 45 -31.91 49.92 -19.53
C ALA A 45 -30.45 49.69 -19.14
N THR A 46 -29.65 49.11 -20.05
CA THR A 46 -28.22 48.85 -19.83
C THR A 46 -27.36 50.08 -20.16
N TRP A 47 -27.97 51.22 -20.48
CA TRP A 47 -27.29 52.49 -20.77
C TRP A 47 -27.88 53.67 -20.02
N THR A 48 -27.11 54.75 -19.93
CA THR A 48 -27.62 56.02 -19.36
C THR A 48 -28.63 56.69 -20.31
N VAL A 49 -29.91 56.71 -19.92
CA VAL A 49 -30.96 57.36 -20.68
C VAL A 49 -30.77 58.89 -20.53
N THR A 50 -30.56 59.61 -21.67
CA THR A 50 -30.46 61.06 -21.73
C THR A 50 -31.64 61.62 -22.53
N LYS A 51 -31.85 62.99 -22.51
CA LYS A 51 -32.87 63.58 -23.32
C LYS A 51 -32.73 63.38 -24.83
N ALA A 52 -31.57 62.96 -25.31
CA ALA A 52 -31.28 62.66 -26.71
C ALA A 52 -31.40 61.18 -27.07
N THR A 53 -31.48 60.29 -26.09
CA THR A 53 -31.59 58.85 -26.32
C THR A 53 -32.82 58.30 -25.55
N THR A 54 -33.95 58.15 -26.22
CA THR A 54 -35.16 57.51 -25.68
C THR A 54 -35.08 56.00 -25.88
N ALA A 55 -35.29 55.26 -24.81
CA ALA A 55 -35.42 53.81 -24.94
C ALA A 55 -36.73 53.50 -25.70
N PRO A 56 -36.76 52.49 -26.58
CA PRO A 56 -38.03 52.00 -27.17
C PRO A 56 -39.01 51.68 -26.04
N ALA A 57 -40.27 52.06 -26.20
CA ALA A 57 -41.29 51.83 -25.19
C ALA A 57 -41.57 50.33 -25.07
N VAL A 58 -41.64 49.81 -23.81
CA VAL A 58 -42.16 48.48 -23.53
C VAL A 58 -43.64 48.45 -23.90
N ILE A 59 -44.05 47.41 -24.61
CA ILE A 59 -45.46 47.16 -24.91
C ILE A 59 -46.18 46.85 -23.60
N GLN A 60 -47.27 47.58 -23.32
CA GLN A 60 -48.06 47.45 -22.11
C GLN A 60 -49.47 46.90 -22.46
N PRO A 61 -49.58 45.55 -22.38
CA PRO A 61 -50.89 44.91 -22.62
C PRO A 61 -51.92 45.30 -21.53
N GLU A 62 -53.19 45.44 -21.90
CA GLU A 62 -54.24 45.59 -20.93
C GLU A 62 -54.40 44.37 -20.05
N ILE A 63 -54.58 44.53 -18.74
CA ILE A 63 -54.70 43.42 -17.77
C ILE A 63 -55.80 42.44 -18.18
N GLY A 64 -56.88 42.92 -18.73
CA GLY A 64 -58.02 42.13 -19.23
C GLY A 64 -57.64 41.11 -20.31
N ASP A 65 -56.54 41.32 -21.03
CA ASP A 65 -56.05 40.41 -22.10
C ASP A 65 -55.13 39.29 -21.61
N PHE A 66 -54.77 39.33 -20.34
CA PHE A 66 -54.01 38.25 -19.75
C PHE A 66 -54.82 36.96 -19.62
N SER A 67 -54.25 35.83 -19.82
CA SER A 67 -54.79 34.52 -19.48
C SER A 67 -54.49 34.16 -18.03
N ALA A 68 -55.32 33.37 -17.37
CA ALA A 68 -55.11 32.91 -16.04
C ALA A 68 -55.26 31.39 -15.93
N ARG A 69 -54.44 30.78 -15.04
CA ARG A 69 -54.51 29.35 -14.77
C ARG A 69 -54.45 29.10 -13.26
N LEU A 70 -55.38 28.27 -12.81
CA LEU A 70 -55.42 27.79 -11.43
C LEU A 70 -54.84 26.36 -11.39
N LEU A 71 -53.79 26.16 -10.59
CA LEU A 71 -53.14 24.87 -10.39
C LEU A 71 -53.38 24.39 -8.97
N ARG A 72 -53.52 23.10 -8.80
CA ARG A 72 -53.50 22.44 -7.48
C ARG A 72 -52.06 22.30 -6.97
N LYS A 73 -51.92 21.94 -5.72
CA LYS A 73 -50.62 21.70 -5.10
C LYS A 73 -49.75 20.65 -5.83
N ASP A 74 -50.33 19.67 -6.45
CA ASP A 74 -49.67 18.64 -7.27
C ASP A 74 -49.23 19.13 -8.65
N GLY A 75 -49.51 20.42 -8.99
CA GLY A 75 -49.22 21.02 -10.30
C GLY A 75 -50.25 20.71 -11.39
N SER A 76 -51.29 19.90 -11.10
CA SER A 76 -52.37 19.69 -12.04
C SER A 76 -53.17 20.97 -12.28
N VAL A 77 -53.59 21.18 -13.53
CA VAL A 77 -54.40 22.33 -13.92
C VAL A 77 -55.84 22.07 -13.51
N ASP A 78 -56.39 22.89 -12.60
CA ASP A 78 -57.78 22.82 -12.16
C ASP A 78 -58.67 23.63 -13.10
N LYS A 79 -58.20 24.83 -13.49
CA LYS A 79 -58.95 25.73 -14.37
C LYS A 79 -58.03 26.58 -15.22
N THR A 80 -58.48 26.94 -16.42
CA THR A 80 -57.82 27.92 -17.30
C THR A 80 -58.89 28.92 -17.81
N TRP A 81 -58.58 30.18 -17.79
CA TRP A 81 -59.33 31.26 -18.39
C TRP A 81 -58.50 31.87 -19.52
N SER A 82 -59.10 32.01 -20.68
CA SER A 82 -58.43 32.60 -21.86
C SER A 82 -58.13 34.07 -21.65
N LYS A 83 -58.99 34.77 -20.92
CA LYS A 83 -58.80 36.12 -20.45
C LYS A 83 -59.15 36.23 -18.96
N VAL A 84 -58.44 37.10 -18.26
CA VAL A 84 -58.72 37.40 -16.83
C VAL A 84 -60.16 37.91 -16.67
N THR A 85 -60.69 38.62 -17.66
CA THR A 85 -62.10 39.11 -17.69
C THR A 85 -63.13 37.97 -17.72
N ASP A 86 -62.72 36.75 -18.07
CA ASP A 86 -63.63 35.58 -18.11
C ASP A 86 -63.78 34.93 -16.72
N MET A 87 -63.01 35.39 -15.71
CA MET A 87 -63.12 34.91 -14.37
C MET A 87 -64.41 35.30 -13.67
N SER A 88 -65.16 34.34 -13.16
CA SER A 88 -66.42 34.61 -12.41
C SER A 88 -66.15 34.44 -10.91
N GLN A 89 -66.44 35.45 -10.13
CA GLN A 89 -66.39 35.37 -8.65
C GLN A 89 -67.44 34.41 -8.05
N ALA A 90 -68.38 33.95 -8.85
CA ALA A 90 -69.39 32.93 -8.45
C ALA A 90 -68.87 31.47 -8.62
N GLU A 91 -67.75 31.28 -9.29
CA GLU A 91 -67.20 29.98 -9.55
C GLU A 91 -66.54 29.37 -8.27
N LYS A 92 -66.98 28.18 -7.87
CA LYS A 92 -66.60 27.56 -6.62
C LYS A 92 -65.48 26.48 -6.87
N PHE A 93 -64.47 26.52 -6.08
CA PHE A 93 -63.34 25.54 -6.08
C PHE A 93 -63.30 24.76 -4.77
N PRO A 94 -62.91 23.50 -4.74
CA PRO A 94 -62.70 22.75 -3.51
C PRO A 94 -61.66 23.43 -2.61
N VAL A 95 -61.81 23.32 -1.30
CA VAL A 95 -60.78 23.76 -0.34
C VAL A 95 -59.46 23.07 -0.58
N GLY A 96 -58.35 23.77 -0.40
CA GLY A 96 -56.98 23.22 -0.57
C GLY A 96 -55.98 24.30 -0.97
N ASP A 97 -54.71 23.82 -1.18
CA ASP A 97 -53.59 24.67 -1.64
C ASP A 97 -53.62 24.81 -3.17
N TYR A 98 -53.54 26.04 -3.62
CA TYR A 98 -53.57 26.44 -5.02
C TYR A 98 -52.47 27.40 -5.38
N THR A 99 -52.11 27.42 -6.66
CA THR A 99 -51.30 28.50 -7.28
C THR A 99 -52.08 29.05 -8.44
N ILE A 100 -52.33 30.33 -8.43
CA ILE A 100 -52.87 31.06 -9.58
C ILE A 100 -51.76 31.78 -10.32
N SER A 101 -51.76 31.67 -11.67
CA SER A 101 -50.82 32.42 -12.50
C SER A 101 -51.56 33.23 -13.56
N ALA A 102 -50.97 34.36 -13.93
CA ALA A 102 -51.44 35.18 -15.05
C ALA A 102 -50.31 35.33 -16.07
N SER A 103 -50.65 35.24 -17.37
CA SER A 103 -49.66 35.43 -18.43
C SER A 103 -50.25 36.11 -19.66
N TYR A 104 -49.39 36.84 -20.38
CA TYR A 104 -49.67 37.43 -21.65
C TYR A 104 -48.56 37.13 -22.66
N GLY A 105 -48.90 36.68 -23.88
CA GLY A 105 -47.92 36.24 -24.87
C GLY A 105 -47.39 34.83 -24.65
N ASP A 106 -46.35 34.49 -25.38
CA ASP A 106 -45.67 33.17 -25.29
C ASP A 106 -44.13 33.42 -25.33
N MET A 107 -43.38 32.80 -24.45
CA MET A 107 -41.93 32.86 -24.44
C MET A 107 -41.28 32.23 -25.71
N ALA A 108 -41.95 31.31 -26.34
CA ALA A 108 -41.51 30.71 -27.60
C ALA A 108 -41.71 31.62 -28.83
N ASP A 109 -42.57 32.63 -28.72
CA ASP A 109 -42.89 33.58 -29.80
C ASP A 109 -41.99 34.82 -29.66
N GLU A 110 -40.79 34.75 -30.23
CA GLU A 110 -39.79 35.81 -30.19
C GLU A 110 -39.91 36.74 -31.39
N GLY A 111 -39.50 38.01 -31.22
CA GLY A 111 -39.44 38.99 -32.28
C GLY A 111 -39.93 40.36 -31.86
N PHE A 112 -40.22 41.21 -32.85
CA PHE A 112 -40.79 42.54 -32.58
C PHE A 112 -42.26 42.39 -32.13
N ASP A 113 -42.66 43.23 -31.18
CA ASP A 113 -43.98 43.27 -30.63
C ASP A 113 -44.49 41.96 -29.99
N LYS A 114 -43.55 41.17 -29.44
CA LYS A 114 -43.81 39.81 -28.88
C LYS A 114 -43.43 39.73 -27.38
N PRO A 115 -44.00 40.60 -26.50
CA PRO A 115 -43.69 40.53 -25.08
C PRO A 115 -44.34 39.29 -24.42
N TYR A 116 -43.64 38.67 -23.51
CA TYR A 116 -44.18 37.64 -22.63
C TYR A 116 -44.12 38.09 -21.17
N PHE A 117 -45.31 38.26 -20.58
CA PHE A 117 -45.44 38.56 -19.15
C PHE A 117 -45.93 37.35 -18.40
N TYR A 118 -45.42 37.13 -17.22
CA TYR A 118 -45.84 36.06 -16.33
C TYR A 118 -45.72 36.44 -14.89
N GLY A 119 -46.68 35.99 -14.05
CA GLY A 119 -46.67 36.10 -12.60
C GLY A 119 -47.48 34.99 -11.97
N SER A 120 -47.21 34.64 -10.73
CA SER A 120 -47.97 33.63 -10.00
C SER A 120 -47.99 33.90 -8.50
N ALA A 121 -49.05 33.47 -7.82
CA ALA A 121 -49.20 33.54 -6.37
C ALA A 121 -49.80 32.25 -5.84
N SER A 122 -49.22 31.70 -4.79
CA SER A 122 -49.72 30.53 -4.08
C SER A 122 -50.57 30.96 -2.88
N PHE A 123 -51.67 30.25 -2.63
CA PHE A 123 -52.58 30.52 -1.52
C PHE A 123 -53.30 29.24 -1.09
N THR A 124 -53.89 29.28 0.12
CA THR A 124 -54.76 28.22 0.62
C THR A 124 -56.22 28.74 0.58
N LEU A 125 -57.13 27.98 -0.02
CA LEU A 125 -58.54 28.27 -0.07
C LEU A 125 -59.29 27.55 1.04
N TYR A 126 -59.99 28.27 1.92
CA TYR A 126 -60.78 27.73 3.01
C TYR A 126 -62.31 27.70 2.65
N ASP A 127 -63.10 26.93 3.46
CA ASP A 127 -64.49 26.76 3.23
C ASP A 127 -65.25 28.08 3.43
N GLY A 128 -66.06 28.47 2.43
CA GLY A 128 -66.81 29.74 2.39
C GLY A 128 -65.98 30.99 2.18
N GLU A 129 -64.68 30.88 1.95
CA GLU A 129 -63.79 32.02 1.73
C GLU A 129 -63.84 32.55 0.32
N VAL A 130 -63.57 33.84 0.19
CA VAL A 130 -63.24 34.52 -1.07
C VAL A 130 -61.75 34.84 -1.02
N ALA A 131 -60.88 33.95 -1.50
CA ALA A 131 -59.43 34.17 -1.52
C ALA A 131 -59.05 35.27 -2.54
N GLN A 132 -58.19 36.21 -2.16
CA GLN A 132 -57.74 37.32 -2.99
C GLN A 132 -56.23 37.33 -3.17
N PRO A 133 -55.66 36.31 -3.84
CA PRO A 133 -54.21 36.28 -4.09
C PRO A 133 -53.78 37.45 -5.00
N GLU A 134 -52.69 38.11 -4.67
CA GLU A 134 -52.11 39.17 -5.47
C GLU A 134 -51.12 38.57 -6.50
N VAL A 135 -51.37 38.81 -7.80
CA VAL A 135 -50.48 38.32 -8.88
C VAL A 135 -49.92 39.51 -9.62
N VAL A 136 -48.61 39.67 -9.55
CA VAL A 136 -47.89 40.73 -10.30
C VAL A 136 -47.17 40.05 -11.49
N ALA A 137 -47.66 40.24 -12.69
CA ALA A 137 -47.01 39.75 -13.88
C ALA A 137 -45.88 40.68 -14.33
N THR A 138 -44.71 40.09 -14.59
CA THR A 138 -43.52 40.85 -15.02
C THR A 138 -43.03 40.36 -16.37
N LEU A 139 -42.36 41.22 -17.14
CA LEU A 139 -41.77 40.84 -18.42
C LEU A 139 -40.73 39.75 -18.22
N GLN A 140 -40.86 38.66 -18.93
CA GLN A 140 -39.92 37.53 -18.86
C GLN A 140 -38.88 37.51 -19.99
N ASN A 141 -39.09 38.31 -21.03
CA ASN A 141 -38.14 38.50 -22.13
C ASN A 141 -36.94 39.40 -21.74
N THR A 142 -35.86 39.25 -22.47
CA THR A 142 -34.84 40.25 -22.73
C THR A 142 -35.28 41.09 -23.93
N MET A 143 -35.03 42.37 -23.91
CA MET A 143 -35.22 43.27 -25.05
C MET A 143 -33.87 43.62 -25.69
N VAL A 144 -33.81 43.60 -27.02
CA VAL A 144 -32.59 43.98 -27.78
C VAL A 144 -33.01 45.04 -28.84
N SER A 145 -32.31 46.18 -28.90
CA SER A 145 -32.41 47.16 -29.97
C SER A 145 -31.07 47.41 -30.65
N VAL A 146 -31.12 47.86 -31.89
CA VAL A 146 -29.94 48.15 -32.70
C VAL A 146 -30.03 49.60 -33.16
N ASP A 147 -28.95 50.32 -33.06
CA ASP A 147 -28.78 51.70 -33.51
C ASP A 147 -27.58 51.83 -34.46
N TYR A 148 -27.70 52.62 -35.45
CA TYR A 148 -26.66 52.98 -36.39
C TYR A 148 -26.41 54.51 -36.34
N THR A 149 -25.10 54.89 -36.14
CA THR A 149 -24.78 56.32 -36.13
C THR A 149 -24.86 56.96 -37.52
N GLU A 150 -24.91 58.29 -37.57
CA GLU A 150 -24.87 58.98 -38.84
C GLU A 150 -23.58 58.65 -39.66
N ALA A 151 -22.44 58.53 -38.99
CA ALA A 151 -21.18 58.15 -39.64
C ALA A 151 -21.29 56.75 -40.32
N PHE A 152 -21.88 55.78 -39.60
CA PHE A 152 -22.12 54.44 -40.09
C PHE A 152 -23.06 54.46 -41.33
N ILE A 153 -24.19 55.14 -41.21
CA ILE A 153 -25.20 55.28 -42.26
C ILE A 153 -24.61 55.88 -43.55
N HIS A 154 -23.70 56.83 -43.42
CA HIS A 154 -23.06 57.47 -44.59
C HIS A 154 -21.97 56.62 -45.22
N TYR A 155 -21.30 55.75 -44.43
CA TYR A 155 -20.16 54.94 -44.87
C TYR A 155 -20.59 53.73 -45.72
N PHE A 156 -21.72 53.05 -45.36
CA PHE A 156 -22.20 51.87 -46.03
C PHE A 156 -23.37 52.19 -46.96
N ALA A 157 -23.39 51.54 -48.14
CA ALA A 157 -24.48 51.68 -49.11
C ALA A 157 -25.76 50.98 -48.60
N ASP A 158 -25.57 49.80 -48.01
CA ASP A 158 -26.68 49.05 -47.41
C ASP A 158 -26.18 48.22 -46.18
N TYR A 159 -27.07 47.90 -45.24
CA TYR A 159 -26.76 47.17 -44.04
C TYR A 159 -28.01 46.55 -43.39
N SER A 160 -27.83 45.46 -42.68
CA SER A 160 -28.83 44.86 -41.79
C SER A 160 -28.16 44.13 -40.61
N THR A 161 -28.84 44.11 -39.48
CA THR A 161 -28.37 43.32 -38.32
C THR A 161 -29.35 42.19 -38.04
N THR A 162 -28.83 40.98 -37.96
CA THR A 162 -29.66 39.81 -37.56
C THR A 162 -29.17 39.34 -36.23
N ILE A 163 -30.06 39.13 -35.27
CA ILE A 163 -29.75 38.46 -34.00
C ILE A 163 -30.22 37.02 -34.06
N LEU A 164 -29.43 36.13 -33.49
CA LEU A 164 -29.80 34.72 -33.26
C LEU A 164 -30.05 34.56 -31.77
N SER A 165 -31.27 34.25 -31.39
CA SER A 165 -31.64 34.03 -29.99
C SER A 165 -31.20 32.71 -29.45
N THR A 166 -31.22 32.52 -28.14
CA THR A 166 -30.96 31.25 -27.44
C THR A 166 -31.87 30.11 -27.91
N GLN A 167 -33.09 30.42 -28.45
CA GLN A 167 -34.02 29.44 -28.98
C GLN A 167 -33.73 29.07 -30.46
N GLY A 168 -32.77 29.70 -31.08
CA GLY A 168 -32.42 29.50 -32.50
C GLY A 168 -33.22 30.29 -33.47
N ASN A 169 -33.97 31.33 -33.02
CA ASN A 169 -34.75 32.19 -33.91
C ASN A 169 -33.87 33.34 -34.44
N TYR A 170 -34.00 33.60 -35.75
CA TYR A 170 -33.35 34.74 -36.42
C TYR A 170 -34.30 35.90 -36.49
N ILE A 171 -33.90 37.07 -35.97
CA ILE A 171 -34.67 38.31 -35.98
C ILE A 171 -33.83 39.38 -36.65
N THR A 172 -34.22 39.88 -37.79
CA THR A 172 -33.47 40.85 -38.57
C THR A 172 -34.00 42.28 -38.37
N PHE A 173 -33.08 43.13 -37.97
CA PHE A 173 -33.28 44.58 -37.95
C PHE A 173 -32.90 45.12 -39.32
N ALA A 174 -33.90 45.49 -40.07
CA ALA A 174 -33.70 46.22 -41.34
C ALA A 174 -33.18 47.64 -41.08
N LYS A 175 -32.71 48.31 -42.11
CA LYS A 175 -32.13 49.65 -42.05
C LYS A 175 -32.97 50.69 -41.27
N ASP A 176 -34.29 50.55 -41.32
CA ASP A 176 -35.21 51.50 -40.67
C ASP A 176 -35.93 50.90 -39.47
N GLU A 177 -35.51 49.73 -38.98
CA GLU A 177 -36.14 49.09 -37.84
C GLU A 177 -35.62 49.67 -36.53
N ASN A 178 -36.52 50.32 -35.79
CA ASN A 178 -36.21 50.99 -34.53
C ASN A 178 -36.90 50.40 -33.29
N ARG A 179 -37.66 49.32 -33.46
CA ARG A 179 -38.30 48.58 -32.34
C ARG A 179 -37.32 47.70 -31.67
N ALA A 180 -37.52 47.42 -30.38
CA ALA A 180 -36.79 46.35 -29.70
C ALA A 180 -37.37 44.99 -29.99
N ALA A 181 -36.55 44.00 -30.21
CA ALA A 181 -36.93 42.60 -30.29
C ALA A 181 -36.99 41.99 -28.85
N TYR A 182 -38.04 41.20 -28.62
CA TYR A 182 -38.24 40.44 -27.38
C TYR A 182 -37.74 39.01 -27.61
N VAL A 183 -36.73 38.60 -26.82
CA VAL A 183 -36.12 37.28 -26.94
C VAL A 183 -36.02 36.61 -25.56
N LYS A 184 -35.86 35.31 -25.54
CA LYS A 184 -35.61 34.56 -24.31
C LYS A 184 -34.29 34.97 -23.71
N PRO A 185 -34.21 35.13 -22.39
CA PRO A 185 -32.93 35.37 -21.68
C PRO A 185 -31.89 34.32 -21.99
N GLY A 186 -30.62 34.73 -22.13
CA GLY A 186 -29.49 33.86 -22.42
C GLY A 186 -28.49 34.46 -23.38
N GLU A 187 -27.86 33.67 -24.25
CA GLU A 187 -26.94 34.20 -25.26
C GLU A 187 -27.69 34.73 -26.47
N VAL A 188 -27.32 35.94 -26.94
CA VAL A 188 -27.84 36.50 -28.19
C VAL A 188 -26.66 36.79 -29.11
N LYS A 189 -26.50 36.05 -30.19
CA LYS A 189 -25.47 36.28 -31.21
C LYS A 189 -25.90 37.33 -32.20
N ILE A 190 -24.94 38.14 -32.71
CA ILE A 190 -25.20 39.25 -33.59
C ILE A 190 -24.48 39.06 -34.89
N ALA A 191 -25.15 39.14 -36.03
CA ALA A 191 -24.60 39.17 -37.36
C ALA A 191 -24.95 40.49 -38.03
N LEU A 192 -23.92 41.19 -38.55
CA LEU A 192 -24.06 42.44 -39.25
C LEU A 192 -23.68 42.25 -40.71
N GLU A 193 -24.67 42.41 -41.60
CA GLU A 193 -24.45 42.41 -43.05
C GLU A 193 -24.14 43.84 -43.48
N LEU A 194 -23.04 44.02 -44.25
CA LEU A 194 -22.55 45.31 -44.70
C LEU A 194 -22.36 45.31 -46.22
N THR A 195 -22.88 46.31 -46.91
CA THR A 195 -22.58 46.52 -48.32
C THR A 195 -21.82 47.86 -48.49
N ASN A 196 -20.60 47.79 -49.04
CA ASN A 196 -19.78 48.95 -49.27
C ASN A 196 -20.29 49.78 -50.49
N GLN A 197 -19.73 50.96 -50.74
CA GLN A 197 -20.12 51.83 -51.85
C GLN A 197 -19.86 51.23 -53.23
N GLU A 198 -18.97 50.15 -53.30
CA GLU A 198 -18.74 49.39 -54.55
C GLU A 198 -19.71 48.24 -54.76
N GLY A 199 -20.68 48.06 -53.85
CA GLY A 199 -21.68 47.00 -53.93
C GLY A 199 -21.19 45.61 -53.44
N LYS A 200 -20.04 45.52 -52.81
CA LYS A 200 -19.54 44.26 -52.19
C LYS A 200 -20.17 44.06 -50.82
N THR A 201 -20.75 42.91 -50.61
CA THR A 201 -21.42 42.57 -49.32
C THR A 201 -20.55 41.60 -48.52
N VAL A 202 -20.49 41.85 -47.21
CA VAL A 202 -19.87 40.95 -46.23
C VAL A 202 -20.76 40.84 -45.01
N THR A 203 -20.73 39.72 -44.36
CA THR A 203 -21.35 39.50 -43.05
C THR A 203 -20.27 39.41 -41.98
N VAL A 204 -20.42 40.16 -40.92
CA VAL A 204 -19.53 40.23 -39.79
C VAL A 204 -20.28 39.73 -38.56
N MET A 205 -19.65 38.84 -37.77
CA MET A 205 -20.18 38.40 -36.49
C MET A 205 -19.30 38.95 -35.34
N PRO A 206 -19.56 40.20 -34.91
CA PRO A 206 -18.61 40.92 -34.08
C PRO A 206 -18.54 40.40 -32.64
N ALA A 207 -19.68 40.03 -32.06
CA ALA A 207 -19.76 39.58 -30.67
C ALA A 207 -21.13 38.99 -30.34
N SER A 208 -21.31 38.46 -29.16
CA SER A 208 -22.56 37.98 -28.57
C SER A 208 -22.86 38.75 -27.28
N ILE A 209 -24.13 38.97 -26.98
CA ILE A 209 -24.59 39.38 -25.66
C ILE A 209 -24.68 38.08 -24.84
N THR A 210 -23.71 37.84 -23.94
CA THR A 210 -23.71 36.62 -23.10
C THR A 210 -24.50 36.88 -21.81
N GLY A 211 -25.36 35.93 -21.43
CA GLY A 211 -26.11 36.00 -20.17
C GLY A 211 -27.13 37.11 -20.09
N ALA A 212 -27.77 37.47 -21.21
CA ALA A 212 -28.87 38.45 -21.24
C ALA A 212 -29.99 38.05 -20.25
N LYS A 213 -30.48 39.03 -19.46
CA LYS A 213 -31.41 38.78 -18.33
C LYS A 213 -32.83 39.23 -18.67
N ALA A 214 -33.82 38.58 -18.11
CA ALA A 214 -35.21 39.03 -18.16
C ALA A 214 -35.35 40.42 -17.58
N ARG A 215 -36.25 41.23 -18.17
CA ARG A 215 -36.54 42.63 -17.77
C ARG A 215 -35.35 43.60 -18.02
N TYR A 216 -34.39 43.22 -18.86
CA TYR A 216 -33.28 44.09 -19.28
C TYR A 216 -33.44 44.43 -20.75
N HIS A 217 -33.09 45.67 -21.09
CA HIS A 217 -33.04 46.15 -22.46
C HIS A 217 -31.58 46.45 -22.85
N TYR A 218 -31.06 45.63 -23.77
CA TYR A 218 -29.73 45.74 -24.35
C TYR A 218 -29.78 46.56 -25.64
N ARG A 219 -28.84 47.52 -25.78
CA ARG A 219 -28.70 48.33 -26.96
C ARG A 219 -27.35 48.07 -27.62
N VAL A 220 -27.37 47.76 -28.92
CA VAL A 220 -26.17 47.58 -29.73
C VAL A 220 -26.04 48.80 -30.66
N THR A 221 -24.93 49.53 -30.59
CA THR A 221 -24.68 50.69 -31.44
C THR A 221 -23.53 50.41 -32.39
N PHE A 222 -23.74 50.58 -33.67
CA PHE A 222 -22.74 50.53 -34.74
C PHE A 222 -22.32 51.91 -35.15
N ASP A 223 -21.00 52.17 -35.15
CA ASP A 223 -20.36 53.43 -35.50
C ASP A 223 -19.20 53.21 -36.45
N VAL A 224 -18.78 54.21 -37.19
CA VAL A 224 -17.55 54.18 -37.99
C VAL A 224 -16.67 55.34 -37.55
N ASN A 225 -15.50 55.00 -37.02
CA ASN A 225 -14.46 55.97 -36.65
C ASN A 225 -13.37 56.00 -37.70
N GLY A 226 -12.88 57.16 -38.08
CA GLY A 226 -11.75 57.38 -38.98
C GLY A 226 -12.08 58.17 -40.27
N GLY A 227 -11.15 58.94 -40.74
CA GLY A 227 -11.39 60.03 -41.67
C GLY A 227 -11.05 59.80 -43.11
N GLU A 228 -10.28 58.86 -43.55
CA GLU A 228 -9.98 58.62 -44.98
C GLU A 228 -10.15 57.13 -45.37
N VAL A 229 -10.47 56.92 -46.66
CA VAL A 229 -10.64 55.56 -47.23
C VAL A 229 -9.35 54.74 -46.99
N GLY A 230 -9.41 53.73 -46.17
CA GLY A 230 -8.30 52.84 -45.81
C GLY A 230 -8.00 52.77 -44.31
N ASP A 231 -8.31 53.78 -43.51
CA ASP A 231 -8.08 53.82 -42.05
C ASP A 231 -9.36 53.78 -41.21
N ALA A 232 -10.52 53.58 -41.84
CA ALA A 232 -11.80 53.54 -41.17
C ALA A 232 -11.93 52.26 -40.31
N GLN A 233 -12.52 52.42 -39.13
CA GLN A 233 -12.79 51.34 -38.18
C GLN A 233 -14.28 51.27 -37.88
N LEU A 234 -14.85 50.06 -37.98
CA LEU A 234 -16.16 49.76 -37.45
C LEU A 234 -16.04 49.63 -35.93
N VAL A 235 -16.75 50.47 -35.21
CA VAL A 235 -16.80 50.47 -33.75
C VAL A 235 -18.21 49.99 -33.34
N ILE A 236 -18.25 48.96 -32.56
CA ILE A 236 -19.45 48.32 -32.05
C ILE A 236 -19.46 48.52 -30.57
N THR A 237 -20.40 49.33 -30.06
CA THR A 237 -20.52 49.56 -28.63
C THR A 237 -21.71 48.78 -28.08
N PHE A 238 -21.40 47.95 -27.11
CA PHE A 238 -22.40 47.28 -26.27
C PHE A 238 -22.49 48.08 -24.98
N ASN A 239 -23.63 48.66 -24.70
CA ASN A 239 -23.86 49.43 -23.50
C ASN A 239 -24.10 48.51 -22.32
N GLU A 240 -23.06 48.35 -21.48
CA GLU A 240 -22.88 47.79 -20.16
C GLU A 240 -22.81 46.28 -20.00
N GLU A 241 -21.75 45.88 -19.23
CA GLU A 241 -21.43 44.59 -18.61
C GLU A 241 -21.35 43.35 -19.55
N LEU A 242 -20.57 43.44 -20.61
CA LEU A 242 -19.91 42.30 -21.16
C LEU A 242 -18.59 42.08 -20.42
N SER A 243 -18.24 40.86 -20.14
CA SER A 243 -17.08 40.44 -19.34
C SER A 243 -15.70 40.92 -19.84
N ASP A 244 -15.60 41.63 -20.98
CA ASP A 244 -14.37 42.11 -21.61
C ASP A 244 -14.47 43.49 -22.24
N GLY A 245 -15.18 44.40 -21.64
CA GLY A 245 -15.14 45.85 -22.00
C GLY A 245 -15.75 46.21 -23.34
N GLY A 246 -16.95 46.54 -23.32
CA GLY A 246 -17.91 47.43 -24.02
C GLY A 246 -17.69 47.81 -25.48
N GLU A 247 -16.54 47.57 -26.12
CA GLU A 247 -16.29 48.06 -27.47
C GLU A 247 -15.53 47.04 -28.31
N VAL A 248 -16.08 46.67 -29.48
CA VAL A 248 -15.37 45.83 -30.47
C VAL A 248 -15.02 46.71 -31.67
N ILE A 249 -13.73 46.72 -32.03
CA ILE A 249 -13.21 47.49 -33.17
C ILE A 249 -12.79 46.57 -34.30
N ILE A 250 -13.33 46.78 -35.51
CA ILE A 250 -12.99 46.01 -36.71
C ILE A 250 -12.44 46.98 -37.79
N ALA A 251 -11.24 46.76 -38.28
CA ALA A 251 -10.67 47.54 -39.38
C ALA A 251 -11.45 47.34 -40.67
N LEU A 252 -11.85 48.43 -41.34
CA LEU A 252 -12.65 48.40 -42.57
C LEU A 252 -11.78 48.55 -43.83
N GLY A 253 -10.51 48.07 -43.82
CA GLY A 253 -9.62 48.15 -44.99
C GLY A 253 -10.02 47.18 -46.13
N ASP A 254 -9.36 47.35 -47.26
CA ASP A 254 -9.57 46.51 -48.47
C ASP A 254 -9.40 44.98 -48.18
N GLU A 255 -8.62 44.65 -47.19
CA GLU A 255 -8.40 43.22 -46.74
C GLU A 255 -9.68 42.58 -46.26
N LEU A 256 -10.62 43.32 -45.62
CA LEU A 256 -11.86 42.75 -45.10
C LEU A 256 -12.75 42.23 -46.25
N PHE A 257 -12.84 42.93 -47.35
CA PHE A 257 -13.69 42.61 -48.51
C PHE A 257 -12.97 41.68 -49.53
N ASN A 258 -11.66 41.56 -49.51
CA ASN A 258 -10.86 40.83 -50.48
C ASN A 258 -10.03 39.66 -49.84
N ALA A 259 -10.10 39.40 -48.56
CA ALA A 259 -9.38 38.35 -47.90
C ALA A 259 -9.71 36.93 -48.51
N GLU A 260 -8.69 36.07 -48.59
CA GLU A 260 -8.91 34.67 -49.01
C GLU A 260 -9.87 33.95 -48.08
N VAL A 261 -10.63 33.00 -48.62
CA VAL A 261 -11.52 32.10 -47.87
C VAL A 261 -10.70 31.36 -46.80
N PRO A 262 -11.26 31.08 -45.62
CA PRO A 262 -10.58 30.30 -44.61
C PRO A 262 -10.11 28.95 -45.13
N SER A 263 -9.00 28.47 -44.62
CA SER A 263 -8.42 27.22 -45.08
C SER A 263 -7.95 26.35 -43.88
N ALA A 264 -8.01 25.03 -44.10
CA ALA A 264 -7.35 24.05 -43.26
C ALA A 264 -6.49 23.12 -44.13
N LYS A 265 -5.26 22.92 -43.73
CA LYS A 265 -4.27 22.10 -44.50
C LYS A 265 -3.61 21.07 -43.59
N ALA A 266 -3.49 19.86 -44.08
CA ALA A 266 -2.81 18.77 -43.39
C ALA A 266 -1.28 19.01 -43.37
N VAL A 267 -0.65 18.69 -42.26
CA VAL A 267 0.79 18.67 -42.08
C VAL A 267 1.15 17.34 -41.41
N ASP A 268 2.09 16.63 -42.00
CA ASP A 268 2.55 15.30 -41.56
C ASP A 268 1.49 14.19 -41.61
N PHE A 269 0.43 14.38 -42.38
CA PHE A 269 -0.53 13.33 -42.73
C PHE A 269 -1.16 13.64 -44.11
N THR A 270 -1.80 12.62 -44.70
CA THR A 270 -2.53 12.75 -45.97
C THR A 270 -4.03 12.63 -45.69
N PRO A 271 -4.84 13.66 -46.03
CA PRO A 271 -6.29 13.58 -45.85
C PRO A 271 -6.89 12.36 -46.58
N GLY A 272 -7.85 11.69 -45.93
CA GLY A 272 -8.50 10.49 -46.45
C GLY A 272 -7.69 9.20 -46.27
N THR A 273 -6.53 9.28 -45.57
CA THR A 273 -5.76 8.10 -45.17
C THR A 273 -5.61 8.08 -43.66
N SER A 274 -5.73 6.88 -43.07
CA SER A 274 -5.53 6.71 -41.63
C SER A 274 -4.04 6.75 -41.28
N VAL A 275 -3.72 7.41 -40.17
CA VAL A 275 -2.39 7.38 -39.56
C VAL A 275 -2.40 6.33 -38.43
N ASN A 276 -1.53 5.33 -38.57
CA ASN A 276 -1.52 4.18 -37.65
C ASN A 276 -0.48 4.36 -36.55
N TYR A 277 -0.88 4.09 -35.30
CA TYR A 277 -0.01 4.06 -34.14
C TYR A 277 -0.28 2.80 -33.31
N ILE A 278 0.70 2.40 -32.56
CA ILE A 278 0.51 1.40 -31.49
C ILE A 278 0.08 2.15 -30.24
N GLU A 279 -0.81 1.57 -29.45
CA GLU A 279 -1.28 2.14 -28.22
C GLU A 279 -0.11 2.55 -27.31
N GLY A 280 -0.13 3.81 -26.84
CA GLY A 280 0.94 4.36 -26.03
C GLY A 280 2.20 4.84 -26.78
N ASP A 281 2.22 4.82 -28.11
CA ASP A 281 3.31 5.42 -28.88
C ASP A 281 3.50 6.90 -28.53
N GLU A 282 4.77 7.33 -28.48
CA GLU A 282 5.17 8.71 -28.21
C GLU A 282 5.99 9.25 -29.40
N PRO A 283 5.31 9.58 -30.50
CA PRO A 283 6.00 10.07 -31.67
C PRO A 283 6.68 11.41 -31.38
N THR A 284 7.85 11.64 -31.94
CA THR A 284 8.57 12.93 -31.87
C THR A 284 7.92 14.00 -32.75
N THR A 285 7.25 13.57 -33.81
CA THR A 285 6.43 14.37 -34.71
C THR A 285 5.16 13.60 -35.01
N GLY A 286 4.01 14.27 -34.98
CA GLY A 286 2.72 13.68 -35.28
C GLY A 286 1.89 14.53 -36.21
N PRO A 287 0.64 14.15 -36.48
CA PRO A 287 -0.22 14.85 -37.41
C PRO A 287 -0.61 16.23 -36.85
N ARG A 288 -0.58 17.21 -37.74
CA ARG A 288 -0.86 18.61 -37.46
C ARG A 288 -1.78 19.20 -38.49
N MET A 289 -2.56 20.19 -38.11
CA MET A 289 -3.42 20.95 -39.04
C MET A 289 -3.02 22.43 -39.03
N ASN A 290 -2.61 22.93 -40.16
CA ASN A 290 -2.36 24.36 -40.32
C ASN A 290 -3.64 25.04 -40.80
N ILE A 291 -4.16 25.99 -40.03
CA ILE A 291 -5.40 26.70 -40.33
C ILE A 291 -5.17 28.18 -40.54
N GLY A 292 -5.95 28.79 -41.45
CA GLY A 292 -5.83 30.20 -41.82
C GLY A 292 -7.16 30.85 -42.00
N ALA A 293 -7.28 32.09 -41.53
CA ALA A 293 -8.42 32.97 -41.76
C ALA A 293 -7.90 34.41 -41.94
N MET A 294 -7.67 34.81 -43.18
CA MET A 294 -7.05 36.11 -43.48
C MET A 294 -7.90 37.34 -43.10
N ALA A 295 -9.22 37.17 -43.04
CA ALA A 295 -10.11 38.18 -42.47
C ALA A 295 -10.12 38.18 -40.94
N GLY A 296 -9.59 37.13 -40.29
CA GLY A 296 -9.61 36.88 -38.85
C GLY A 296 -10.51 35.70 -38.50
N PHE A 297 -10.14 34.95 -37.44
CA PHE A 297 -10.93 33.82 -36.96
C PHE A 297 -12.16 34.25 -36.20
N SER A 298 -13.35 33.76 -36.59
CA SER A 298 -14.58 33.85 -35.83
C SER A 298 -14.78 32.60 -34.97
N GLU A 299 -14.73 31.44 -35.58
CA GLU A 299 -14.90 30.13 -34.93
C GLU A 299 -13.87 29.13 -35.51
N VAL A 300 -13.41 28.19 -34.69
CA VAL A 300 -12.60 27.06 -35.13
C VAL A 300 -13.18 25.80 -34.48
N ILE A 301 -14.06 25.15 -35.18
CA ILE A 301 -14.78 23.99 -34.67
C ILE A 301 -13.96 22.73 -34.87
N LEU A 302 -13.62 22.07 -33.78
CA LEU A 302 -13.04 20.73 -33.76
C LEU A 302 -14.14 19.75 -33.34
N THR A 303 -14.52 18.88 -34.26
CA THR A 303 -15.44 17.76 -34.00
C THR A 303 -14.62 16.48 -33.81
N THR A 304 -14.98 15.69 -32.82
CA THR A 304 -14.29 14.46 -32.48
C THR A 304 -15.28 13.29 -32.52
N GLN A 305 -14.89 12.23 -33.23
CA GLN A 305 -15.58 10.95 -33.27
C GLN A 305 -14.60 9.89 -32.72
N SER A 306 -14.63 9.69 -31.41
CA SER A 306 -13.86 8.71 -30.67
C SER A 306 -14.62 8.37 -29.41
N ASP A 307 -15.18 7.19 -29.35
CA ASP A 307 -15.94 6.75 -28.17
C ASP A 307 -15.08 6.77 -26.91
N TYR A 308 -13.80 6.41 -27.05
CA TYR A 308 -12.85 6.47 -25.96
C TYR A 308 -12.66 7.89 -25.41
N LEU A 309 -12.34 8.87 -26.27
CA LEU A 309 -12.07 10.25 -25.85
C LEU A 309 -13.33 10.89 -25.25
N ILE A 310 -14.49 10.70 -25.89
CA ILE A 310 -15.76 11.29 -25.47
C ILE A 310 -16.19 10.72 -24.11
N SER A 311 -16.11 9.41 -23.92
CA SER A 311 -16.44 8.77 -22.62
C SER A 311 -15.49 9.17 -21.50
N ASN A 312 -14.28 9.66 -21.82
CA ASN A 312 -13.31 10.20 -20.88
C ASN A 312 -13.33 11.74 -20.77
N GLY A 313 -14.38 12.38 -21.25
CA GLY A 313 -14.67 13.80 -21.04
C GLY A 313 -14.16 14.73 -22.13
N TRP A 314 -13.55 14.21 -23.21
CA TRP A 314 -13.23 15.03 -24.38
C TRP A 314 -14.54 15.47 -25.06
N PRO A 315 -14.74 16.76 -25.40
CA PRO A 315 -15.97 17.20 -26.04
C PRO A 315 -16.11 16.65 -27.46
N ALA A 316 -17.31 16.19 -27.81
CA ALA A 316 -17.61 15.75 -29.16
C ALA A 316 -17.47 16.88 -30.19
N GLU A 317 -17.75 18.12 -29.77
CA GLU A 317 -17.57 19.34 -30.55
C GLU A 317 -17.12 20.48 -29.65
N ILE A 318 -16.16 21.28 -30.10
CA ILE A 318 -15.62 22.40 -29.34
C ILE A 318 -15.15 23.52 -30.29
N ASP A 319 -15.42 24.76 -29.95
CA ASP A 319 -14.84 25.92 -30.62
C ASP A 319 -13.48 26.28 -29.98
N LEU A 320 -12.42 25.98 -30.69
CA LEU A 320 -11.04 26.24 -30.23
C LEU A 320 -10.69 27.74 -30.16
N LYS A 321 -11.40 28.61 -30.90
CA LYS A 321 -11.22 30.05 -30.86
C LYS A 321 -11.85 30.65 -29.60
N ASN A 322 -13.09 30.23 -29.26
CA ASN A 322 -13.86 30.76 -28.16
C ASN A 322 -13.93 29.76 -26.98
N ILE A 323 -12.83 29.06 -26.71
CA ILE A 323 -12.75 28.00 -25.70
C ILE A 323 -12.70 28.58 -24.30
N ASP A 324 -13.46 27.98 -23.37
CA ASP A 324 -13.36 28.33 -21.96
C ASP A 324 -12.08 27.78 -21.32
N PRO A 325 -11.61 28.38 -20.21
CA PRO A 325 -10.36 27.97 -19.55
C PRO A 325 -10.34 26.50 -19.08
N ALA A 326 -11.49 25.94 -18.67
CA ALA A 326 -11.57 24.57 -18.16
C ALA A 326 -11.46 23.57 -19.33
N GLN A 327 -12.15 23.81 -20.41
CA GLN A 327 -12.07 23.02 -21.64
C GLN A 327 -10.66 23.09 -22.25
N LYS A 328 -10.04 24.27 -22.27
CA LYS A 328 -8.65 24.43 -22.71
C LYS A 328 -7.69 23.62 -21.87
N ALA A 329 -7.81 23.66 -20.54
CA ALA A 329 -6.98 22.86 -19.64
C ALA A 329 -7.16 21.36 -19.87
N LEU A 330 -8.39 20.93 -20.16
CA LEU A 330 -8.69 19.53 -20.48
C LEU A 330 -7.97 19.08 -21.75
N LEU A 331 -8.09 19.84 -22.85
CA LEU A 331 -7.42 19.52 -24.11
C LEU A 331 -5.90 19.52 -24.01
N LEU A 332 -5.32 20.45 -23.22
CA LEU A 332 -3.89 20.48 -22.93
C LEU A 332 -3.44 19.23 -22.16
N ASN A 333 -4.26 18.75 -21.20
CA ASN A 333 -3.99 17.50 -20.47
C ASN A 333 -3.98 16.28 -21.40
N TYR A 334 -4.81 16.28 -22.41
CA TYR A 334 -4.78 15.25 -23.46
C TYR A 334 -3.63 15.43 -24.44
N GLY A 335 -2.85 16.51 -24.33
CA GLY A 335 -1.69 16.77 -25.17
C GLY A 335 -1.98 17.54 -26.47
N LEU A 336 -3.22 18.00 -26.70
CA LEU A 336 -3.52 18.86 -27.83
C LEU A 336 -2.84 20.21 -27.62
N LYS A 337 -2.08 20.66 -28.63
CA LYS A 337 -1.46 21.99 -28.62
C LYS A 337 -2.04 22.81 -29.75
N VAL A 338 -2.43 24.06 -29.44
CA VAL A 338 -2.93 25.00 -30.44
C VAL A 338 -2.15 26.30 -30.33
N SER A 339 -1.35 26.62 -31.33
CA SER A 339 -0.61 27.88 -31.43
C SER A 339 -1.32 28.85 -32.36
N GLY A 340 -1.18 30.13 -32.10
CA GLY A 340 -1.84 31.16 -32.88
C GLY A 340 -3.27 31.50 -32.46
N LEU A 341 -4.01 30.60 -31.80
CA LEU A 341 -5.32 30.89 -31.21
C LEU A 341 -5.23 31.10 -29.69
N TRP A 342 -4.37 30.32 -29.01
CA TRP A 342 -4.25 30.32 -27.56
C TRP A 342 -3.03 31.10 -27.09
N GLY A 343 -3.13 32.38 -26.94
CA GLY A 343 -2.03 33.18 -26.38
C GLY A 343 -2.07 34.61 -26.88
N GLY A 344 -2.19 35.49 -25.97
CA GLY A 344 -2.07 36.90 -25.89
C GLY A 344 -1.96 37.72 -27.16
N ALA A 345 -2.66 38.79 -27.20
CA ALA A 345 -2.46 40.08 -27.89
C ALA A 345 -1.85 39.99 -29.29
N SER A 346 -2.54 39.48 -30.21
CA SER A 346 -2.60 39.87 -31.62
C SER A 346 -3.49 38.87 -32.32
N ALA A 347 -4.50 39.28 -33.03
CA ALA A 347 -5.35 38.38 -33.80
C ALA A 347 -4.49 37.70 -34.88
N SER A 348 -3.90 36.56 -34.56
CA SER A 348 -3.18 35.75 -35.56
C SER A 348 -4.16 35.34 -36.63
N LYS A 349 -3.79 35.52 -37.89
CA LYS A 349 -4.56 35.06 -39.05
C LYS A 349 -4.22 33.60 -39.44
N MET A 350 -3.25 33.02 -38.74
CA MET A 350 -2.78 31.64 -38.91
C MET A 350 -2.66 30.94 -37.56
N ALA A 351 -2.99 29.66 -37.53
CA ALA A 351 -2.83 28.84 -36.32
C ALA A 351 -2.46 27.38 -36.67
N LEU A 352 -1.87 26.68 -35.72
CA LEU A 352 -1.48 25.30 -35.85
C LEU A 352 -2.11 24.48 -34.73
N ILE A 353 -2.84 23.44 -35.14
CA ILE A 353 -3.41 22.42 -34.21
C ILE A 353 -2.49 21.18 -34.29
N ASP A 354 -1.85 20.83 -33.19
CA ASP A 354 -0.87 19.75 -33.11
C ASP A 354 -1.40 18.62 -32.25
N PHE A 355 -1.58 17.45 -32.86
CA PHE A 355 -2.08 16.21 -32.23
C PHE A 355 -0.96 15.29 -31.75
N THR A 356 0.32 15.65 -31.90
CA THR A 356 1.45 14.81 -31.49
C THR A 356 1.33 14.33 -30.06
N GLY A 357 0.97 15.23 -29.14
CA GLY A 357 0.79 14.89 -27.72
C GLY A 357 -0.51 14.11 -27.40
N VAL A 358 -1.46 14.06 -28.35
CA VAL A 358 -2.70 13.30 -28.18
C VAL A 358 -2.47 11.80 -28.42
N VAL A 359 -1.58 11.45 -29.35
CA VAL A 359 -1.29 10.05 -29.72
C VAL A 359 -1.02 9.14 -28.50
N PRO A 360 -0.14 9.50 -27.54
CA PRO A 360 0.12 8.62 -26.37
C PRO A 360 -1.06 8.47 -25.43
N LYS A 361 -2.09 9.32 -25.56
CA LYS A 361 -3.29 9.28 -24.72
C LYS A 361 -4.42 8.44 -25.31
N LEU A 362 -4.30 8.11 -26.60
CA LEU A 362 -5.28 7.26 -27.28
C LEU A 362 -5.19 5.83 -26.74
N ARG A 363 -6.32 5.16 -26.75
CA ARG A 363 -6.45 3.76 -26.35
C ARG A 363 -7.07 2.98 -27.50
N ALA A 364 -6.70 1.72 -27.53
CA ALA A 364 -7.21 0.80 -28.54
C ALA A 364 -8.05 -0.29 -27.89
N THR A 365 -9.04 -0.79 -28.63
CA THR A 365 -9.71 -2.07 -28.36
C THR A 365 -8.88 -3.19 -29.02
N GLU A 366 -9.22 -4.46 -28.73
CA GLU A 366 -8.55 -5.60 -29.41
C GLU A 366 -8.69 -5.58 -30.93
N ALA A 367 -9.77 -5.00 -31.46
CA ALA A 367 -10.02 -4.84 -32.89
C ALA A 367 -9.33 -3.61 -33.50
N GLY A 368 -8.70 -2.76 -32.67
CA GLY A 368 -8.27 -1.42 -33.07
C GLY A 368 -9.43 -0.41 -32.95
N GLU A 369 -9.13 0.81 -32.64
CA GLU A 369 -10.08 1.92 -32.53
C GLU A 369 -9.67 3.07 -33.44
N ASN A 370 -10.62 3.60 -34.23
CA ASN A 370 -10.40 4.75 -35.07
C ASN A 370 -10.86 6.01 -34.34
N HIS A 371 -9.94 7.00 -34.27
CA HIS A 371 -10.22 8.30 -33.69
C HIS A 371 -10.25 9.33 -34.81
N LYS A 372 -11.42 9.88 -35.07
CA LYS A 372 -11.59 10.88 -36.16
C LYS A 372 -11.75 12.27 -35.58
N PHE A 373 -11.05 13.20 -36.19
CA PHE A 373 -11.08 14.62 -35.88
C PHE A 373 -11.36 15.40 -37.17
N THR A 374 -12.35 16.29 -37.10
CA THR A 374 -12.68 17.18 -38.21
C THR A 374 -12.52 18.61 -37.76
N VAL A 375 -11.77 19.40 -38.50
CA VAL A 375 -11.63 20.83 -38.24
C VAL A 375 -12.34 21.61 -39.31
N LEU A 376 -13.15 22.58 -38.87
CA LEU A 376 -13.85 23.57 -39.69
C LEU A 376 -13.46 24.97 -39.22
N VAL A 377 -13.04 25.82 -40.11
CA VAL A 377 -12.61 27.19 -39.81
C VAL A 377 -13.63 28.19 -40.37
N LYS A 378 -14.10 29.11 -39.51
CA LYS A 378 -14.98 30.19 -39.90
C LYS A 378 -14.31 31.53 -39.62
N ASP A 379 -14.40 32.44 -40.58
CA ASP A 379 -13.87 33.77 -40.44
C ASP A 379 -14.94 34.79 -39.97
N ILE A 380 -14.50 35.99 -39.63
CA ILE A 380 -15.40 37.07 -39.19
C ILE A 380 -16.38 37.52 -40.29
N LEU A 381 -16.15 37.14 -41.54
CA LEU A 381 -17.02 37.35 -42.66
C LEU A 381 -18.01 36.21 -42.88
N THR A 382 -18.14 35.31 -41.94
CA THR A 382 -18.98 34.08 -41.94
C THR A 382 -18.65 33.05 -43.04
N ARG A 383 -17.56 33.22 -43.75
CA ARG A 383 -17.07 32.21 -44.70
C ARG A 383 -16.45 31.04 -44.00
N VAL A 384 -16.61 29.87 -44.59
CA VAL A 384 -16.23 28.60 -43.98
C VAL A 384 -15.22 27.88 -44.85
N SER A 385 -14.22 27.25 -44.25
CA SER A 385 -13.27 26.38 -44.95
C SER A 385 -13.93 25.07 -45.42
N GLU A 386 -13.31 24.35 -46.35
CA GLU A 386 -13.56 22.94 -46.50
C GLU A 386 -13.18 22.22 -45.18
N PRO A 387 -13.95 21.18 -44.78
CA PRO A 387 -13.60 20.39 -43.61
C PRO A 387 -12.32 19.61 -43.83
N LEU A 388 -11.40 19.63 -42.83
CA LEU A 388 -10.20 18.80 -42.85
C LEU A 388 -10.35 17.68 -41.84
N GLU A 389 -10.30 16.44 -42.32
CA GLU A 389 -10.42 15.25 -41.51
C GLU A 389 -9.05 14.64 -41.24
N LEU A 390 -8.80 14.23 -40.00
CA LEU A 390 -7.70 13.41 -39.53
C LEU A 390 -8.27 12.12 -38.91
N GLU A 391 -7.80 11.00 -39.41
CA GLU A 391 -8.14 9.70 -38.82
C GLU A 391 -6.89 9.06 -38.21
N LEU A 392 -6.91 8.81 -36.91
CA LEU A 392 -5.90 8.07 -36.19
C LEU A 392 -6.43 6.66 -35.89
N VAL A 393 -5.65 5.67 -36.23
CA VAL A 393 -5.93 4.27 -35.90
C VAL A 393 -4.95 3.82 -34.86
N THR A 394 -5.45 3.44 -33.69
CA THR A 394 -4.64 2.96 -32.59
C THR A 394 -4.82 1.45 -32.48
N THR A 395 -3.78 0.69 -32.78
CA THR A 395 -3.78 -0.75 -32.61
C THR A 395 -3.35 -1.14 -31.19
N PRO A 396 -3.92 -2.19 -30.61
CA PRO A 396 -3.53 -2.63 -29.27
C PRO A 396 -2.08 -3.12 -29.26
N VAL A 397 -1.41 -2.88 -28.14
CA VAL A 397 -0.12 -3.52 -27.88
C VAL A 397 -0.36 -5.00 -27.66
N GLN A 398 0.34 -5.81 -28.45
CA GLN A 398 0.47 -7.24 -28.21
C GLN A 398 1.61 -7.42 -27.20
N LEU A 399 1.32 -7.96 -26.03
CA LEU A 399 2.30 -8.27 -24.98
C LEU A 399 1.93 -9.64 -24.40
N GLU A 400 2.65 -10.66 -24.82
CA GLU A 400 2.36 -12.04 -24.43
C GLU A 400 3.61 -12.73 -23.88
N LEU A 401 3.43 -13.42 -22.76
CA LEU A 401 4.41 -14.31 -22.18
C LEU A 401 4.02 -15.76 -22.48
N PRO A 402 4.96 -16.72 -22.49
CA PRO A 402 4.62 -18.13 -22.52
C PRO A 402 3.90 -18.52 -21.22
N GLU A 403 3.10 -19.56 -21.23
CA GLU A 403 2.42 -20.05 -20.02
C GLU A 403 3.43 -20.46 -18.94
N THR A 404 4.54 -21.05 -19.36
CA THR A 404 5.58 -21.56 -18.45
C THR A 404 6.98 -21.36 -19.00
N THR A 405 7.94 -21.21 -18.10
CA THR A 405 9.37 -21.35 -18.37
C THR A 405 10.04 -22.06 -17.19
N THR A 406 11.29 -22.44 -17.33
CA THR A 406 12.08 -23.03 -16.26
C THR A 406 13.24 -22.15 -15.86
N THR A 407 13.68 -22.29 -14.61
CA THR A 407 14.92 -21.70 -14.09
C THR A 407 15.68 -22.77 -13.31
N VAL A 408 17.00 -22.76 -13.36
CA VAL A 408 17.79 -23.59 -12.46
C VAL A 408 17.79 -22.94 -11.08
N ALA A 409 17.33 -23.63 -10.07
CA ALA A 409 17.29 -23.13 -8.70
C ALA A 409 18.67 -22.63 -8.26
N GLY A 410 18.71 -21.51 -7.56
CA GLY A 410 19.96 -20.86 -7.12
C GLY A 410 20.63 -19.93 -8.13
N THR A 411 20.24 -19.95 -9.39
CA THR A 411 20.80 -19.01 -10.39
C THR A 411 20.17 -17.63 -10.31
N GLY A 412 18.90 -17.58 -9.88
CA GLY A 412 18.13 -16.33 -9.86
C GLY A 412 17.86 -15.75 -11.25
N VAL A 413 17.96 -16.57 -12.31
CA VAL A 413 17.82 -16.14 -13.70
C VAL A 413 16.79 -17.02 -14.41
N ALA A 414 15.83 -16.40 -15.07
CA ALA A 414 14.86 -17.08 -15.94
C ALA A 414 14.91 -16.48 -17.35
N GLU A 415 14.82 -17.32 -18.36
CA GLU A 415 14.74 -16.92 -19.76
C GLU A 415 13.36 -17.25 -20.33
N CYS A 416 12.78 -16.30 -21.05
CA CYS A 416 11.52 -16.53 -21.75
C CYS A 416 11.49 -15.81 -23.09
N THR A 417 10.63 -16.28 -23.99
CA THR A 417 10.34 -15.60 -25.26
C THR A 417 9.08 -14.76 -25.08
N VAL A 418 9.21 -13.46 -25.28
CA VAL A 418 8.12 -12.47 -25.18
C VAL A 418 7.68 -12.07 -26.56
N THR A 419 6.39 -12.10 -26.84
CA THR A 419 5.81 -11.50 -28.06
C THR A 419 5.41 -10.07 -27.75
N TYR A 420 6.00 -9.10 -28.49
CA TYR A 420 5.77 -7.68 -28.28
C TYR A 420 5.89 -6.92 -29.60
N ASN A 421 4.84 -6.22 -30.00
CA ASN A 421 4.80 -5.48 -31.27
C ASN A 421 5.18 -3.99 -31.15
N GLY A 422 5.41 -3.49 -29.93
CA GLY A 422 5.83 -2.11 -29.70
C GLY A 422 7.33 -1.90 -29.93
N VAL A 423 7.80 -0.67 -29.74
CA VAL A 423 9.21 -0.31 -29.88
C VAL A 423 9.90 -0.38 -28.52
N ASN A 424 11.21 -0.69 -28.52
CA ASN A 424 12.08 -0.65 -27.34
C ASN A 424 11.48 -1.32 -26.09
N ILE A 425 11.42 -2.65 -26.11
CA ILE A 425 10.88 -3.46 -25.00
C ILE A 425 11.58 -3.17 -23.67
N ALA A 426 12.89 -2.85 -23.70
CA ALA A 426 13.67 -2.61 -22.48
C ALA A 426 13.22 -1.37 -21.70
N ASP A 427 12.76 -0.33 -22.41
CA ASP A 427 12.34 0.94 -21.78
C ASP A 427 10.83 0.97 -21.50
N ASN A 428 10.03 0.22 -22.26
CA ASN A 428 8.58 0.31 -22.23
C ASN A 428 7.88 -0.85 -21.51
N VAL A 429 8.58 -1.96 -21.27
CA VAL A 429 8.01 -3.14 -20.61
C VAL A 429 8.71 -3.41 -19.29
N THR A 430 7.94 -3.47 -18.23
CA THR A 430 8.42 -3.88 -16.90
C THR A 430 7.92 -5.27 -16.59
N PHE A 431 8.77 -6.08 -15.94
CA PHE A 431 8.42 -7.42 -15.51
C PHE A 431 8.27 -7.41 -13.99
N SER A 432 7.30 -8.16 -13.48
CA SER A 432 7.02 -8.24 -12.05
C SER A 432 6.77 -9.67 -11.63
N VAL A 433 7.23 -10.02 -10.44
CA VAL A 433 7.01 -11.32 -9.80
C VAL A 433 5.99 -11.18 -8.67
N LEU A 434 5.11 -12.15 -8.55
CA LEU A 434 4.12 -12.21 -7.47
C LEU A 434 4.78 -12.68 -6.17
N LYS A 435 4.69 -11.86 -5.12
CA LYS A 435 5.14 -12.21 -3.77
C LYS A 435 4.11 -13.03 -3.01
N GLU A 436 4.52 -13.72 -1.95
CA GLU A 436 3.65 -14.50 -1.07
C GLU A 436 2.49 -13.70 -0.45
N ASN A 437 2.69 -12.40 -0.23
CA ASN A 437 1.65 -11.51 0.29
C ASN A 437 0.62 -11.05 -0.77
N GLY A 438 0.69 -11.60 -1.98
CA GLY A 438 -0.21 -11.26 -3.09
C GLY A 438 0.13 -9.96 -3.82
N THR A 439 1.26 -9.32 -3.53
CA THR A 439 1.69 -8.10 -4.23
C THR A 439 2.71 -8.40 -5.32
N TRP A 440 2.66 -7.62 -6.41
CA TRP A 440 3.63 -7.69 -7.49
C TRP A 440 4.86 -6.83 -7.18
N SER A 441 6.03 -7.34 -7.48
CA SER A 441 7.32 -6.65 -7.31
C SER A 441 8.13 -6.73 -8.59
N THR A 442 8.66 -5.60 -9.04
CA THR A 442 9.46 -5.52 -10.26
C THR A 442 10.69 -6.44 -10.19
N CYS A 443 10.92 -7.20 -11.28
CA CYS A 443 12.18 -7.89 -11.54
C CYS A 443 13.00 -7.07 -12.54
N SER A 444 14.32 -7.08 -12.35
CA SER A 444 15.21 -6.46 -13.32
C SER A 444 15.43 -7.37 -14.55
N VAL A 445 15.56 -6.73 -15.70
CA VAL A 445 15.91 -7.40 -16.95
C VAL A 445 17.43 -7.46 -17.06
N ALA A 446 17.98 -8.66 -17.15
CA ALA A 446 19.42 -8.88 -17.30
C ALA A 446 19.87 -8.81 -18.78
N GLY A 447 18.96 -9.08 -19.71
CA GLY A 447 19.23 -9.03 -21.13
C GLY A 447 17.99 -9.12 -21.99
N VAL A 448 18.09 -8.52 -23.19
CA VAL A 448 17.05 -8.59 -24.22
C VAL A 448 17.75 -8.87 -25.56
N GLN A 449 17.26 -9.86 -26.30
CA GLN A 449 17.71 -10.20 -27.64
C GLN A 449 16.51 -10.30 -28.58
N ALA A 450 16.48 -9.52 -29.62
CA ALA A 450 15.48 -9.64 -30.67
C ALA A 450 15.67 -10.93 -31.49
N LEU A 451 14.57 -11.67 -31.66
CA LEU A 451 14.55 -12.91 -32.46
C LEU A 451 13.91 -12.73 -33.82
N GLY A 452 13.30 -11.55 -34.08
CA GLY A 452 12.51 -11.25 -35.26
C GLY A 452 11.02 -11.58 -35.11
N GLY A 453 10.17 -11.01 -35.96
CA GLY A 453 8.72 -11.28 -35.93
C GLY A 453 8.03 -10.88 -34.62
N ASN A 454 8.41 -9.74 -34.04
CA ASN A 454 7.90 -9.26 -32.76
C ASN A 454 8.23 -10.17 -31.55
N GLN A 455 9.22 -11.05 -31.69
CA GLN A 455 9.66 -11.94 -30.60
C GLN A 455 10.99 -11.49 -30.01
N TYR A 456 11.09 -11.54 -28.69
CA TYR A 456 12.26 -11.16 -27.92
C TYR A 456 12.59 -12.26 -26.90
N LYS A 457 13.84 -12.69 -26.86
CA LYS A 457 14.37 -13.48 -25.75
C LYS A 457 14.71 -12.51 -24.63
N VAL A 458 14.03 -12.66 -23.50
CA VAL A 458 14.24 -11.82 -22.33
C VAL A 458 14.83 -12.67 -21.21
N THR A 459 15.90 -12.18 -20.61
CA THR A 459 16.54 -12.76 -19.44
C THR A 459 16.18 -11.92 -18.22
N LEU A 460 15.49 -12.51 -17.25
CA LEU A 460 14.99 -11.86 -16.04
C LEU A 460 15.78 -12.30 -14.81
N ASN A 461 16.08 -11.36 -13.93
CA ASN A 461 16.53 -11.69 -12.58
C ASN A 461 15.28 -11.94 -11.71
N VAL A 462 15.11 -13.19 -11.28
CA VAL A 462 13.98 -13.61 -10.47
C VAL A 462 14.44 -14.00 -9.06
N PRO A 463 13.58 -13.91 -8.04
CA PRO A 463 13.89 -14.43 -6.71
C PRO A 463 14.26 -15.93 -6.76
N ILE A 464 15.21 -16.32 -5.94
CA ILE A 464 15.50 -17.74 -5.75
C ILE A 464 14.36 -18.35 -4.93
N SER A 465 13.74 -19.40 -5.45
CA SER A 465 12.57 -20.05 -4.86
C SER A 465 12.65 -21.56 -5.05
N SER A 466 12.09 -22.31 -4.11
CA SER A 466 11.88 -23.78 -4.21
C SER A 466 10.55 -24.14 -4.89
N THR A 467 9.70 -23.17 -5.17
CA THR A 467 8.39 -23.36 -5.82
C THR A 467 8.27 -22.47 -7.03
N ALA A 468 7.32 -22.79 -7.91
CA ALA A 468 7.06 -21.98 -9.09
C ALA A 468 6.68 -20.55 -8.71
N LEU A 469 7.29 -19.58 -9.41
CA LEU A 469 7.00 -18.16 -9.30
C LEU A 469 6.01 -17.77 -10.40
N GLN A 470 5.20 -16.76 -10.15
CA GLN A 470 4.36 -16.15 -11.16
C GLN A 470 4.99 -14.82 -11.61
N VAL A 471 5.20 -14.68 -12.92
CA VAL A 471 5.78 -13.47 -13.53
C VAL A 471 4.79 -12.92 -14.55
N ARG A 472 4.59 -11.62 -14.57
CA ARG A 472 3.84 -10.91 -15.61
C ARG A 472 4.66 -9.76 -16.18
N ALA A 473 4.29 -9.34 -17.37
CA ALA A 473 4.85 -8.17 -18.02
C ALA A 473 3.80 -7.05 -18.08
N GLU A 474 4.24 -5.81 -17.91
CA GLU A 474 3.40 -4.62 -17.97
C GLU A 474 4.01 -3.60 -18.92
N TYR A 475 3.22 -3.16 -19.90
CA TYR A 475 3.60 -2.10 -20.83
C TYR A 475 3.23 -0.74 -20.25
N LYS A 476 4.18 0.19 -20.25
CA LYS A 476 4.01 1.60 -19.83
C LYS A 476 3.19 1.76 -18.54
N GLY A 477 3.64 1.10 -17.46
CA GLY A 477 3.03 1.26 -16.14
C GLY A 477 1.64 0.64 -16.00
N GLY A 478 1.36 -0.42 -16.75
CA GLY A 478 0.11 -1.16 -16.66
C GLY A 478 -0.93 -0.78 -17.71
N LEU A 479 -0.54 -0.02 -18.75
CA LEU A 479 -1.41 0.26 -19.89
C LEU A 479 -1.91 -1.04 -20.55
N ARG A 480 -1.02 -2.02 -20.67
CA ARG A 480 -1.34 -3.42 -20.97
C ARG A 480 -0.58 -4.32 -20.02
N THR A 481 -1.22 -5.40 -19.62
CA THR A 481 -0.63 -6.42 -18.75
C THR A 481 -0.80 -7.77 -19.42
N SER A 482 0.29 -8.56 -19.47
CA SER A 482 0.23 -9.93 -19.98
C SER A 482 -0.51 -10.85 -19.01
N GLU A 483 -0.91 -12.02 -19.48
CA GLU A 483 -1.18 -13.16 -18.61
C GLU A 483 0.09 -13.52 -17.82
N SER A 484 -0.07 -14.18 -16.69
CA SER A 484 1.08 -14.57 -15.87
C SER A 484 1.71 -15.84 -16.39
N MET A 485 3.04 -15.83 -16.41
CA MET A 485 3.90 -16.98 -16.76
C MET A 485 4.37 -17.67 -15.48
N ALA A 486 4.28 -18.99 -15.42
CA ALA A 486 4.89 -19.77 -14.34
C ALA A 486 6.39 -19.99 -14.61
N VAL A 487 7.24 -19.57 -13.68
CA VAL A 487 8.68 -19.83 -13.70
C VAL A 487 8.94 -20.99 -12.73
N THR A 488 9.14 -22.19 -13.26
CA THR A 488 9.28 -23.41 -12.47
C THR A 488 10.77 -23.70 -12.20
N PRO A 489 11.18 -23.79 -10.93
CA PRO A 489 12.55 -24.13 -10.62
C PRO A 489 12.83 -25.61 -10.93
N THR A 490 14.00 -25.88 -11.50
CA THR A 490 14.58 -27.21 -11.68
C THR A 490 15.78 -27.36 -10.76
N SER A 491 16.03 -28.56 -10.24
CA SER A 491 17.15 -28.82 -9.34
C SER A 491 18.47 -28.84 -10.13
N PRO A 492 19.53 -28.15 -9.67
CA PRO A 492 20.88 -28.44 -10.12
C PRO A 492 21.33 -29.80 -9.53
N ASN A 493 22.49 -30.29 -9.95
CA ASN A 493 23.08 -31.47 -9.29
C ASN A 493 23.55 -31.09 -7.89
N LEU A 494 22.87 -31.61 -6.88
CA LEU A 494 23.16 -31.36 -5.48
C LEU A 494 23.95 -32.54 -4.86
N THR A 495 24.86 -32.21 -3.99
CA THR A 495 25.50 -33.19 -3.12
C THR A 495 25.51 -32.70 -1.67
N ILE A 496 25.32 -33.64 -0.73
CA ILE A 496 25.47 -33.39 0.70
C ILE A 496 26.54 -34.29 1.29
N SER A 497 27.25 -33.77 2.26
CA SER A 497 28.24 -34.50 3.05
C SER A 497 28.16 -34.07 4.51
N ALA A 498 28.53 -34.97 5.40
CA ALA A 498 28.71 -34.67 6.82
C ALA A 498 29.91 -35.56 7.29
N PRO A 499 31.09 -34.97 7.51
CA PRO A 499 32.18 -35.68 8.14
C PRO A 499 31.80 -36.06 9.58
N ASP A 500 32.43 -37.10 10.13
CA ASP A 500 32.08 -37.63 11.47
C ASP A 500 32.06 -36.58 12.58
N VAL A 501 32.87 -35.54 12.46
CA VAL A 501 32.92 -34.44 13.44
C VAL A 501 31.65 -33.59 13.43
N ASP A 502 30.89 -33.60 12.36
CA ASP A 502 29.62 -32.91 12.18
C ASP A 502 28.39 -33.70 12.59
N ILE A 503 28.60 -34.97 13.02
CA ILE A 503 27.56 -35.86 13.51
C ILE A 503 27.56 -35.83 15.02
N TRP A 504 26.52 -35.25 15.62
CA TRP A 504 26.32 -35.09 17.07
C TRP A 504 25.22 -36.06 17.56
N GLY A 505 24.94 -36.06 18.86
CA GLY A 505 23.88 -36.89 19.43
C GLY A 505 22.49 -36.49 18.93
N SER A 506 22.15 -35.19 18.97
CA SER A 506 20.82 -34.72 18.65
C SER A 506 20.73 -33.86 17.38
N TYR A 507 21.83 -33.65 16.68
CA TYR A 507 21.83 -32.89 15.40
C TYR A 507 22.97 -33.35 14.50
N MET A 508 22.86 -33.02 13.20
CA MET A 508 23.90 -33.21 12.20
C MET A 508 24.07 -31.92 11.40
N ILE A 509 25.31 -31.61 11.03
CA ILE A 509 25.62 -30.45 10.16
C ILE A 509 25.95 -31.01 8.77
N LEU A 510 25.05 -30.79 7.83
CA LEU A 510 25.23 -31.18 6.43
C LEU A 510 25.88 -30.01 5.69
N THR A 511 26.89 -30.33 4.88
CA THR A 511 27.45 -29.36 3.92
C THR A 511 26.84 -29.63 2.56
N LEU A 512 26.11 -28.60 2.00
CA LEU A 512 25.52 -28.65 0.67
C LEU A 512 26.56 -28.20 -0.35
N ALA A 513 26.61 -28.87 -1.49
CA ALA A 513 27.30 -28.40 -2.69
C ALA A 513 26.41 -28.53 -3.91
N SER A 514 26.66 -27.71 -4.92
CA SER A 514 25.92 -27.67 -6.17
C SER A 514 26.88 -27.45 -7.33
N ASP A 515 26.54 -27.96 -8.50
CA ASP A 515 27.26 -27.68 -9.74
C ASP A 515 26.87 -26.36 -10.39
N GLN A 516 25.71 -25.77 -10.01
CA GLN A 516 25.17 -24.54 -10.54
C GLN A 516 24.49 -23.71 -9.44
N GLY A 517 24.44 -22.40 -9.68
CA GLY A 517 23.77 -21.45 -8.80
C GLY A 517 24.57 -21.08 -7.55
N ASP A 518 24.05 -20.19 -6.74
CA ASP A 518 24.62 -19.79 -5.45
C ASP A 518 24.23 -20.82 -4.39
N VAL A 519 25.21 -21.60 -3.93
CA VAL A 519 25.00 -22.65 -2.93
C VAL A 519 24.45 -22.14 -1.60
N ASN A 520 24.81 -20.92 -1.18
CA ASN A 520 24.26 -20.32 0.04
C ASN A 520 22.78 -19.96 -0.12
N ALA A 521 22.41 -19.43 -1.29
CA ALA A 521 21.02 -19.18 -1.61
C ALA A 521 20.22 -20.48 -1.74
N LEU A 522 20.80 -21.52 -2.33
CA LEU A 522 20.20 -22.87 -2.40
C LEU A 522 19.96 -23.44 -1.00
N ALA A 523 20.91 -23.29 -0.08
CA ALA A 523 20.75 -23.75 1.30
C ALA A 523 19.57 -23.09 2.00
N ASN A 524 19.32 -21.80 1.74
CA ASN A 524 18.21 -21.05 2.34
C ASN A 524 16.82 -21.51 1.89
N ILE A 525 16.71 -22.10 0.70
CA ILE A 525 15.44 -22.63 0.18
C ILE A 525 15.35 -24.16 0.30
N ALA A 526 16.40 -24.79 0.82
CA ALA A 526 16.51 -26.23 0.89
C ALA A 526 15.51 -26.85 1.87
N SER A 527 15.00 -28.00 1.50
CA SER A 527 14.23 -28.91 2.35
C SER A 527 15.07 -30.17 2.62
N VAL A 528 15.28 -30.47 3.89
CA VAL A 528 15.98 -31.69 4.31
C VAL A 528 14.94 -32.80 4.56
N TYR A 529 15.13 -33.95 3.99
CA TYR A 529 14.31 -35.11 4.20
C TYR A 529 15.11 -36.17 4.99
N VAL A 530 14.51 -36.67 6.05
CA VAL A 530 15.12 -37.56 7.03
C VAL A 530 14.35 -38.88 7.12
N SER A 531 15.07 -39.99 7.13
CA SER A 531 14.58 -41.35 7.37
C SER A 531 15.31 -41.97 8.56
N ALA A 532 14.55 -42.57 9.48
CA ALA A 532 15.09 -43.38 10.59
C ALA A 532 14.80 -44.89 10.42
N ASP A 533 14.21 -45.28 9.27
CA ASP A 533 13.78 -46.65 8.99
C ASP A 533 14.59 -47.31 7.84
N GLY A 534 15.83 -46.84 7.67
CA GLY A 534 16.73 -47.37 6.64
C GLY A 534 16.46 -46.88 5.23
N GLY A 535 15.68 -45.77 5.06
CA GLY A 535 15.34 -45.18 3.77
C GLY A 535 14.00 -45.66 3.21
N SER A 536 13.19 -46.38 4.00
CA SER A 536 11.88 -46.86 3.58
C SER A 536 10.88 -45.70 3.47
N THR A 537 10.90 -44.76 4.44
CA THR A 537 10.11 -43.54 4.44
C THR A 537 10.97 -42.31 4.75
N TYR A 538 10.66 -41.21 4.10
CA TYR A 538 11.31 -39.93 4.33
C TYR A 538 10.28 -38.91 4.80
N SER A 539 10.61 -38.15 5.80
CA SER A 539 9.83 -36.98 6.27
C SER A 539 10.65 -35.70 6.21
N LYS A 540 10.00 -34.60 5.88
CA LYS A 540 10.66 -33.27 5.91
C LYS A 540 11.04 -32.92 7.34
N ALA A 541 12.30 -32.58 7.58
CA ALA A 541 12.77 -32.14 8.88
C ALA A 541 12.16 -30.76 9.22
N SER A 542 11.66 -30.61 10.45
CA SER A 542 11.03 -29.39 10.94
C SER A 542 12.02 -28.45 11.64
N ASN A 543 13.14 -28.97 12.12
CA ASN A 543 14.17 -28.24 12.85
C ASN A 543 15.46 -28.20 12.03
N VAL A 544 15.54 -27.27 11.08
CA VAL A 544 16.71 -27.07 10.25
C VAL A 544 17.15 -25.61 10.37
N THR A 545 18.41 -25.37 10.71
CA THR A 545 19.01 -24.02 10.68
C THR A 545 20.09 -23.94 9.62
N VAL A 546 20.15 -22.80 8.93
CA VAL A 546 21.05 -22.57 7.80
C VAL A 546 22.13 -21.57 8.19
N SER A 547 23.37 -21.89 7.80
CA SER A 547 24.51 -20.96 7.92
C SER A 547 25.45 -21.13 6.73
N GLY A 548 25.48 -20.15 5.82
CA GLY A 548 26.13 -20.29 4.53
C GLY A 548 25.58 -21.46 3.74
N ASN A 549 26.43 -22.40 3.36
CA ASN A 549 26.06 -23.63 2.66
C ASN A 549 25.86 -24.84 3.61
N THR A 550 25.78 -24.62 4.92
CA THR A 550 25.56 -25.70 5.89
C THR A 550 24.13 -25.71 6.41
N LEU A 551 23.60 -26.92 6.60
CA LEU A 551 22.24 -27.20 7.09
C LEU A 551 22.38 -27.99 8.38
N THR A 552 22.09 -27.39 9.53
CA THR A 552 22.05 -28.11 10.81
C THR A 552 20.68 -28.67 11.03
N VAL A 553 20.58 -29.99 11.00
CA VAL A 553 19.36 -30.77 11.22
C VAL A 553 19.30 -31.20 12.68
N GLY A 554 18.42 -30.60 13.45
CA GLY A 554 18.21 -30.86 14.87
C GLY A 554 17.08 -31.85 15.17
N SER A 555 16.85 -32.07 16.48
CA SER A 555 15.83 -32.99 17.00
C SER A 555 16.02 -34.44 16.57
N LEU A 556 17.24 -34.82 16.37
CA LEU A 556 17.60 -36.22 16.11
C LEU A 556 17.70 -37.02 17.44
N THR A 557 17.50 -38.32 17.37
CA THR A 557 17.63 -39.24 18.50
C THR A 557 19.08 -39.75 18.57
N PRO A 558 19.75 -39.68 19.71
CA PRO A 558 21.08 -40.21 19.88
C PRO A 558 21.16 -41.75 19.58
N GLY A 559 22.30 -42.18 19.04
CA GLY A 559 22.55 -43.58 18.71
C GLY A 559 21.69 -44.16 17.58
N THR A 560 21.07 -43.30 16.78
CA THR A 560 20.12 -43.70 15.74
C THR A 560 20.74 -43.57 14.35
N ALA A 561 20.53 -44.57 13.52
CA ALA A 561 20.93 -44.55 12.12
C ALA A 561 19.92 -43.75 11.28
N TYR A 562 20.41 -42.73 10.60
CA TYR A 562 19.61 -41.87 9.73
C TYR A 562 20.12 -41.95 8.30
N LYS A 563 19.17 -41.78 7.35
CA LYS A 563 19.46 -41.45 5.97
C LYS A 563 18.86 -40.09 5.66
N MET A 564 19.62 -39.25 4.99
CA MET A 564 19.25 -37.88 4.71
C MET A 564 19.45 -37.54 3.25
N LYS A 565 18.57 -36.70 2.71
CA LYS A 565 18.66 -36.12 1.38
C LYS A 565 18.11 -34.69 1.39
N VAL A 566 18.54 -33.87 0.43
CA VAL A 566 18.16 -32.44 0.35
C VAL A 566 17.56 -32.17 -1.01
N SER A 567 16.46 -31.44 -1.02
CA SER A 567 15.84 -30.89 -2.23
C SER A 567 15.75 -29.35 -2.14
N VAL A 568 15.96 -28.70 -3.26
CA VAL A 568 15.79 -27.23 -3.42
C VAL A 568 14.58 -26.87 -4.25
N VAL A 569 13.82 -27.87 -4.72
CA VAL A 569 12.57 -27.70 -5.47
C VAL A 569 11.34 -28.24 -4.73
N ASN A 570 11.50 -28.44 -3.42
CA ASN A 570 10.48 -28.94 -2.50
C ASN A 570 9.85 -30.28 -2.95
N SER A 571 10.70 -31.20 -3.45
CA SER A 571 10.33 -32.53 -3.91
C SER A 571 11.16 -33.57 -3.17
N ASP A 572 10.56 -34.70 -2.80
CA ASP A 572 11.27 -35.82 -2.20
C ASP A 572 11.89 -36.77 -3.22
N SER A 573 11.57 -36.61 -4.48
CA SER A 573 12.09 -37.38 -5.60
C SER A 573 13.24 -36.70 -6.33
N ASP A 574 13.28 -35.36 -6.35
CA ASP A 574 14.35 -34.56 -6.96
C ASP A 574 15.28 -34.04 -5.86
N THR A 575 16.28 -34.85 -5.50
CA THR A 575 17.11 -34.63 -4.31
C THR A 575 18.60 -34.84 -4.60
N SER A 576 19.42 -34.40 -3.63
CA SER A 576 20.84 -34.72 -3.55
C SER A 576 21.09 -36.27 -3.48
N ASN A 577 22.36 -36.64 -3.42
CA ASN A 577 22.73 -37.99 -2.95
C ASN A 577 22.14 -38.28 -1.57
N GLU A 578 21.94 -39.56 -1.26
CA GLU A 578 21.59 -40.02 0.07
C GLU A 578 22.84 -40.07 0.96
N LEU A 579 22.77 -39.43 2.13
CA LEU A 579 23.79 -39.50 3.16
C LEU A 579 23.31 -40.43 4.28
N ALA A 580 24.05 -41.51 4.57
CA ALA A 580 23.79 -42.41 5.71
C ALA A 580 24.76 -42.07 6.86
N ALA A 581 24.24 -41.90 8.07
CA ALA A 581 25.03 -41.59 9.25
C ALA A 581 24.34 -42.07 10.53
N VAL A 582 25.12 -42.31 11.58
CA VAL A 582 24.63 -42.71 12.91
C VAL A 582 24.97 -41.58 13.89
N THR A 583 23.98 -41.07 14.59
CA THR A 583 24.19 -40.04 15.64
C THR A 583 25.03 -40.61 16.81
N GLU A 584 25.78 -39.74 17.50
CA GLU A 584 26.49 -40.14 18.73
C GLU A 584 25.48 -40.68 19.75
N SER A 585 25.90 -41.73 20.50
CA SER A 585 25.08 -42.34 21.54
C SER A 585 24.91 -41.40 22.75
N ALA A 586 23.80 -41.52 23.47
CA ALA A 586 23.61 -40.79 24.73
C ALA A 586 24.26 -41.51 25.91
N VAL A 587 25.61 -41.50 25.97
CA VAL A 587 26.37 -42.15 27.06
C VAL A 587 26.18 -41.31 28.33
N GLN A 588 25.85 -41.97 29.44
CA GLN A 588 25.71 -41.35 30.75
C GLN A 588 26.94 -41.60 31.64
N LEU A 589 27.13 -40.79 32.66
CA LEU A 589 28.19 -40.97 33.65
C LEU A 589 27.87 -42.22 34.50
N PRO A 590 28.85 -43.03 34.84
CA PRO A 590 28.60 -44.10 35.81
C PRO A 590 28.30 -43.52 37.19
N ASN A 591 27.50 -44.24 37.99
CA ASN A 591 27.03 -43.78 39.32
C ASN A 591 26.38 -42.37 39.25
N SER A 592 25.64 -42.10 38.16
CA SER A 592 24.97 -40.82 37.99
C SER A 592 23.85 -40.59 38.98
N ASP A 593 23.30 -41.65 39.56
CA ASP A 593 22.28 -41.65 40.62
C ASP A 593 22.88 -41.60 42.06
N MET A 594 24.20 -41.51 42.19
CA MET A 594 24.97 -41.42 43.43
C MET A 594 24.65 -42.61 44.42
N GLU A 595 24.28 -43.77 43.95
CA GLU A 595 23.88 -44.91 44.72
C GLU A 595 25.05 -45.91 44.99
N SER A 596 26.12 -45.84 44.18
CA SER A 596 27.24 -46.75 44.27
C SER A 596 28.36 -46.19 45.18
N TRP A 597 28.51 -46.70 46.35
CA TRP A 597 29.53 -46.28 47.33
C TRP A 597 30.23 -47.50 47.92
N SER A 598 31.52 -47.31 48.16
CA SER A 598 32.32 -48.23 48.95
C SER A 598 33.07 -47.52 50.08
N LYS A 599 33.60 -48.27 51.02
CA LYS A 599 34.37 -47.74 52.16
C LYS A 599 35.48 -48.67 52.55
N SER A 600 36.62 -48.09 52.94
CA SER A 600 37.74 -48.80 53.48
C SER A 600 37.94 -48.44 54.95
N ASN A 601 38.14 -49.40 55.77
CA ASN A 601 38.52 -49.17 57.15
C ASN A 601 39.97 -48.67 57.23
N ILE A 602 40.15 -47.47 57.68
CA ILE A 602 41.43 -46.77 57.74
C ILE A 602 42.02 -46.79 59.13
N TYR A 603 41.24 -46.98 60.17
CA TYR A 603 41.61 -47.00 61.56
C TYR A 603 40.56 -47.67 62.42
N SER A 604 40.96 -48.35 63.45
CA SER A 604 40.04 -48.94 64.42
C SER A 604 40.56 -48.72 65.83
N VAL A 605 39.69 -48.28 66.75
CA VAL A 605 40.03 -48.13 68.19
C VAL A 605 38.88 -48.57 69.05
N LEU A 606 39.15 -49.45 70.06
CA LEU A 606 38.11 -49.96 71.00
C LEU A 606 36.87 -50.56 70.37
N GLY A 607 37.03 -51.18 69.18
CA GLY A 607 35.95 -51.76 68.39
C GLY A 607 35.23 -50.82 67.45
N THR A 608 35.50 -49.51 67.55
CA THR A 608 34.96 -48.51 66.59
C THR A 608 35.83 -48.42 65.34
N LYS A 609 35.21 -48.54 64.17
CA LYS A 609 35.89 -48.47 62.89
C LYS A 609 35.65 -47.10 62.30
N TYR A 610 36.72 -46.56 61.70
CA TYR A 610 36.69 -45.28 60.98
C TYR A 610 37.01 -45.54 59.53
N TYR A 611 36.25 -44.87 58.60
CA TYR A 611 36.25 -45.19 57.22
C TYR A 611 36.68 -44.02 56.34
N GLU A 612 37.24 -44.41 55.20
CA GLU A 612 37.28 -43.53 54.00
C GLU A 612 36.23 -43.98 53.04
N TYR A 613 35.53 -43.04 52.45
CA TYR A 613 34.41 -43.25 51.51
C TYR A 613 34.80 -42.99 50.08
N PHE A 614 34.33 -43.89 49.16
CA PHE A 614 34.65 -43.84 47.77
C PHE A 614 33.33 -43.87 46.96
N PRO A 615 33.16 -42.95 45.96
CA PRO A 615 31.90 -42.84 45.14
C PRO A 615 31.85 -43.88 44.04
N TYR A 616 32.18 -45.12 44.34
CA TYR A 616 32.09 -46.27 43.42
C TYR A 616 31.95 -47.58 44.21
N ALA A 617 31.49 -48.66 43.51
CA ALA A 617 31.31 -49.97 44.12
C ALA A 617 32.62 -50.61 44.49
N SER A 618 32.59 -51.45 45.54
CA SER A 618 33.78 -52.24 45.94
C SER A 618 34.19 -53.19 44.81
N GLY A 619 35.49 -53.12 44.40
CA GLY A 619 36.08 -53.98 43.38
C GLY A 619 35.82 -53.46 41.94
N GLU A 620 35.35 -52.27 41.78
CA GLU A 620 35.24 -51.60 40.48
C GLU A 620 36.60 -51.35 39.86
N SER A 621 36.84 -51.76 38.65
CA SER A 621 38.13 -51.69 37.99
C SER A 621 38.26 -50.44 37.09
N ASP A 622 37.15 -49.89 36.63
CA ASP A 622 37.11 -48.68 35.82
C ASP A 622 36.52 -47.53 36.65
N VAL A 623 37.33 -46.99 37.51
CA VAL A 623 36.94 -45.96 38.47
C VAL A 623 36.95 -44.59 37.82
N TRP A 624 35.77 -43.94 37.81
CA TRP A 624 35.59 -42.62 37.22
C TRP A 624 35.66 -41.52 38.28
N TRP A 625 35.04 -41.71 39.43
CA TRP A 625 34.85 -40.69 40.44
C TRP A 625 35.94 -40.71 41.47
N ALA A 626 36.51 -39.56 41.71
CA ALA A 626 37.51 -39.34 42.76
C ALA A 626 37.03 -38.25 43.73
N THR A 627 37.65 -38.25 44.93
CA THR A 627 37.40 -37.27 45.98
C THR A 627 38.71 -36.76 46.53
N ASN A 628 38.75 -35.65 47.19
CA ASN A 628 39.89 -35.15 47.91
C ASN A 628 39.89 -35.62 49.38
N ASN A 629 39.29 -36.78 49.69
CA ASN A 629 39.19 -37.33 51.04
C ASN A 629 40.53 -37.61 51.67
N GLU A 630 41.52 -38.19 50.95
CA GLU A 630 42.87 -38.50 51.46
C GLU A 630 43.55 -37.29 52.14
N ARG A 631 43.23 -36.07 51.65
CA ARG A 631 43.74 -34.84 52.23
C ARG A 631 43.12 -34.50 53.57
N THR A 632 41.84 -34.88 53.77
CA THR A 632 41.01 -34.44 54.89
C THR A 632 40.91 -35.43 56.03
N ILE A 633 41.42 -36.68 55.82
CA ILE A 633 41.36 -37.76 56.80
C ILE A 633 42.72 -38.01 57.44
N ALA A 634 42.68 -38.60 58.62
CA ALA A 634 43.91 -39.06 59.33
C ALA A 634 43.87 -40.60 59.52
N TYR A 635 44.93 -41.24 59.15
CA TYR A 635 45.07 -42.70 59.19
C TYR A 635 45.66 -43.19 60.54
N SER A 636 45.37 -42.43 61.65
CA SER A 636 45.90 -42.78 62.93
C SER A 636 44.97 -42.46 64.07
N LEU A 637 45.40 -42.63 65.35
CA LEU A 637 44.61 -42.22 66.49
C LEU A 637 44.16 -40.74 66.46
N ALA A 638 44.86 -39.94 65.72
CA ALA A 638 44.44 -38.54 65.43
C ALA A 638 43.01 -38.44 64.82
N ARG A 639 42.55 -39.46 64.17
CA ARG A 639 41.10 -39.51 63.62
C ARG A 639 40.05 -39.33 64.72
N VAL A 640 40.31 -39.81 65.90
CA VAL A 640 39.41 -39.81 67.04
C VAL A 640 39.58 -38.52 67.82
N SER A 641 40.76 -37.93 67.87
CA SER A 641 41.08 -36.75 68.69
C SER A 641 41.12 -35.43 67.89
N GLN A 642 41.19 -35.52 66.60
CA GLN A 642 41.26 -34.35 65.70
C GLN A 642 40.01 -34.20 64.91
N THR A 643 39.68 -32.98 64.46
CA THR A 643 38.58 -32.71 63.60
C THR A 643 38.87 -33.11 62.14
N SER A 644 38.83 -34.41 61.89
CA SER A 644 39.20 -34.99 60.62
C SER A 644 38.10 -35.94 60.11
N GLY A 645 37.66 -35.77 58.94
CA GLY A 645 36.65 -36.58 58.28
C GLY A 645 36.65 -36.42 56.75
N CYS A 646 36.10 -37.35 56.07
CA CYS A 646 36.00 -37.31 54.62
C CYS A 646 35.16 -36.09 54.20
N ALA A 647 35.76 -35.24 53.39
CA ALA A 647 35.04 -34.09 52.84
C ALA A 647 33.91 -34.49 51.84
N VAL A 648 34.00 -35.74 51.35
CA VAL A 648 32.95 -36.28 50.45
C VAL A 648 32.54 -37.70 50.96
N SER A 649 31.24 -37.93 51.16
CA SER A 649 30.65 -39.18 51.52
C SER A 649 29.26 -39.32 50.96
N TYR A 650 28.61 -40.45 51.21
CA TYR A 650 27.15 -40.51 50.98
C TYR A 650 26.37 -39.97 52.18
N ASN A 651 25.15 -39.49 51.88
CA ASN A 651 24.17 -39.17 52.92
C ASN A 651 22.92 -40.01 52.75
N LYS A 652 22.36 -40.55 53.89
CA LYS A 652 21.18 -41.38 53.88
C LYS A 652 19.89 -40.63 54.17
N THR A 653 19.98 -39.46 54.70
CA THR A 653 18.85 -38.65 55.18
C THR A 653 18.47 -37.55 54.20
N VAL A 654 19.47 -36.80 53.72
CA VAL A 654 19.31 -35.73 52.73
C VAL A 654 19.60 -36.32 51.36
N LYS A 655 18.58 -36.67 50.65
CA LYS A 655 18.65 -37.34 49.35
C LYS A 655 17.39 -37.04 48.53
N ARG A 656 17.52 -37.02 47.20
CA ARG A 656 16.39 -36.83 46.31
C ARG A 656 15.66 -38.15 46.00
N SER A 657 16.42 -39.12 45.63
CA SER A 657 15.93 -40.44 45.26
C SER A 657 16.76 -41.56 45.87
N GLY A 658 16.41 -42.83 45.68
CA GLY A 658 17.20 -43.97 46.07
C GLY A 658 17.52 -44.07 47.57
N ASN A 659 18.71 -44.53 47.90
CA ASN A 659 19.20 -44.69 49.25
C ASN A 659 20.18 -43.61 49.69
N TYR A 660 20.87 -43.00 48.76
CA TYR A 660 21.97 -42.05 49.00
C TYR A 660 21.94 -40.83 48.11
N SER A 661 22.57 -39.74 48.54
CA SER A 661 23.11 -38.65 47.76
C SER A 661 24.57 -38.50 48.06
N ALA A 662 25.34 -37.84 47.20
CA ALA A 662 26.67 -37.39 47.51
C ALA A 662 26.61 -36.18 48.42
N GLN A 663 27.30 -36.24 49.58
CA GLN A 663 27.48 -35.11 50.49
C GLN A 663 28.92 -34.58 50.31
N ILE A 664 29.05 -33.34 49.99
CA ILE A 664 30.31 -32.63 49.69
C ILE A 664 30.36 -31.41 50.60
N TYR A 665 31.33 -31.32 51.49
CA TYR A 665 31.41 -30.18 52.38
C TYR A 665 32.80 -29.50 52.44
N THR A 666 32.82 -28.22 52.71
CA THR A 666 34.03 -27.44 52.96
C THR A 666 34.59 -27.91 54.30
N SER A 667 35.78 -28.46 54.26
CA SER A 667 36.39 -29.14 55.41
C SER A 667 37.55 -28.35 56.00
N GLY A 668 37.45 -28.07 57.28
CA GLY A 668 38.61 -27.75 58.06
C GLY A 668 39.19 -29.03 58.69
N HIS A 669 40.44 -29.35 58.46
CA HIS A 669 41.06 -30.61 58.87
C HIS A 669 42.42 -30.44 59.59
N GLY A 670 42.89 -31.43 60.34
CA GLY A 670 44.17 -31.46 61.04
C GLY A 670 44.12 -30.81 62.38
N GLY A 671 45.21 -30.85 63.05
CA GLY A 671 45.80 -30.26 64.24
C GLY A 671 44.97 -29.67 65.39
N GLY A 672 43.94 -30.33 66.01
CA GLY A 672 43.26 -29.80 67.18
C GLY A 672 42.42 -30.88 67.86
N TYR A 673 42.10 -30.71 69.15
CA TYR A 673 41.15 -31.64 69.82
C TYR A 673 39.70 -31.10 69.55
N ALA A 674 38.82 -32.04 69.15
CA ALA A 674 37.40 -31.74 68.91
C ALA A 674 36.67 -31.20 70.16
N SER A 675 37.23 -31.31 71.34
CA SER A 675 36.64 -30.87 72.63
C SER A 675 37.04 -29.48 73.06
N THR A 676 37.90 -28.80 72.33
CA THR A 676 38.40 -27.46 72.75
C THR A 676 37.45 -26.37 72.20
N VAL A 677 37.14 -25.38 73.05
CA VAL A 677 36.24 -24.28 72.77
C VAL A 677 36.82 -23.30 71.73
N THR A 678 38.08 -23.40 71.40
CA THR A 678 38.78 -22.58 70.43
C THR A 678 38.84 -23.33 69.11
N VAL A 679 38.29 -22.71 68.10
CA VAL A 679 38.53 -23.17 66.67
C VAL A 679 40.05 -22.93 66.44
N ILE A 680 40.87 -23.95 66.72
CA ILE A 680 42.21 -23.93 66.23
C ILE A 680 42.15 -24.31 64.77
N TYR A 681 42.74 -23.44 63.97
CA TYR A 681 42.90 -23.72 62.59
C TYR A 681 43.57 -25.03 62.39
N PRO A 682 42.96 -25.98 61.83
CA PRO A 682 43.60 -27.19 61.41
C PRO A 682 44.75 -26.85 60.48
N GLU A 683 45.58 -27.78 60.29
CA GLU A 683 46.75 -27.72 59.39
C GLU A 683 46.31 -27.36 57.95
N GLY A 684 45.00 -27.36 57.63
CA GLY A 684 44.49 -26.98 56.41
C GLY A 684 42.96 -26.84 56.41
N ALA A 685 42.45 -26.05 55.42
CA ALA A 685 41.03 -26.00 55.06
C ALA A 685 40.93 -26.16 53.55
N VAL A 686 39.92 -26.89 53.08
CA VAL A 686 39.77 -27.21 51.68
C VAL A 686 38.31 -27.31 51.30
N ALA A 687 37.98 -26.86 50.08
CA ALA A 687 36.75 -27.19 49.44
C ALA A 687 36.60 -28.70 49.29
N GLY A 688 35.53 -29.29 49.73
CA GLY A 688 35.23 -30.69 49.33
C GLY A 688 35.08 -30.75 47.83
N ALA A 689 35.67 -31.78 47.22
CA ALA A 689 35.68 -31.98 45.77
C ALA A 689 35.28 -33.43 45.43
N LEU A 690 34.24 -33.57 44.63
CA LEU A 690 33.82 -34.78 43.93
C LEU A 690 34.05 -34.55 42.45
N PHE A 691 34.87 -35.35 41.80
CA PHE A 691 35.18 -35.11 40.39
C PHE A 691 35.52 -36.40 39.62
N ILE A 692 35.46 -36.32 38.30
CA ILE A 692 35.92 -37.40 37.41
C ILE A 692 37.43 -37.29 37.23
N GLY A 693 38.13 -38.38 37.57
CA GLY A 693 39.59 -38.43 37.49
C GLY A 693 40.20 -39.27 38.62
N THR A 694 41.44 -38.97 38.98
CA THR A 694 42.17 -39.60 40.11
C THR A 694 42.73 -38.56 41.05
N TYR A 695 42.88 -38.96 42.34
CA TYR A 695 43.42 -38.14 43.41
C TYR A 695 44.41 -38.89 44.22
N ASP A 696 45.52 -38.26 44.51
CA ASP A 696 46.57 -38.79 45.43
C ASP A 696 47.04 -37.62 46.31
N TRP A 697 47.14 -37.91 47.60
CA TRP A 697 47.69 -37.07 48.63
C TRP A 697 48.90 -37.72 49.31
N SER A 698 50.03 -37.54 48.72
CA SER A 698 51.28 -38.17 49.18
C SER A 698 52.27 -37.11 49.60
N ASN A 699 52.90 -37.27 50.82
CA ASN A 699 53.92 -36.34 51.35
C ASN A 699 53.49 -34.87 51.40
N LYS A 700 52.16 -34.63 51.70
CA LYS A 700 51.54 -33.27 51.72
C LYS A 700 51.50 -32.60 50.31
N THR A 701 51.65 -33.37 49.30
CA THR A 701 51.56 -32.92 47.90
C THR A 701 50.30 -33.54 47.26
N GLU A 702 49.53 -32.68 46.63
CA GLU A 702 48.32 -33.04 45.90
C GLU A 702 48.66 -33.33 44.46
N THR A 703 48.23 -34.47 43.96
CA THR A 703 48.32 -34.88 42.55
C THR A 703 46.95 -35.20 42.07
N ILE A 704 46.49 -34.47 41.07
CA ILE A 704 45.15 -34.63 40.46
C ILE A 704 45.30 -34.92 38.97
N THR A 705 44.73 -36.00 38.51
CA THR A 705 44.49 -36.24 37.10
C THR A 705 43.02 -36.06 36.86
N THR A 706 42.70 -35.14 36.00
CA THR A 706 41.26 -34.78 35.71
C THR A 706 40.80 -35.45 34.43
N GLY A 707 39.54 -35.92 34.42
CA GLY A 707 38.91 -36.52 33.27
C GLY A 707 38.95 -38.03 33.18
N HIS A 708 38.09 -38.57 32.33
CA HIS A 708 38.05 -40.01 32.00
C HIS A 708 37.69 -40.16 30.53
N ALA A 709 38.09 -41.26 29.89
CA ALA A 709 37.82 -41.57 28.49
C ALA A 709 36.32 -41.51 28.19
N PHE A 710 35.97 -40.67 27.19
CA PHE A 710 34.59 -40.40 26.84
C PHE A 710 34.49 -39.97 25.41
N SER A 711 33.60 -40.56 24.63
CA SER A 711 33.60 -40.40 23.17
C SER A 711 32.43 -39.64 22.57
N THR A 712 31.56 -39.12 23.41
CA THR A 712 30.34 -38.37 22.95
C THR A 712 30.37 -36.94 23.45
N ARG A 713 29.53 -36.09 22.80
CA ARG A 713 29.52 -34.64 23.03
C ARG A 713 28.15 -34.19 23.61
N PRO A 714 27.95 -34.31 24.95
CA PRO A 714 26.70 -33.81 25.56
C PRO A 714 26.61 -32.30 25.45
N LEU A 715 25.40 -31.78 25.35
CA LEU A 715 25.13 -30.35 25.28
C LEU A 715 25.01 -29.72 26.66
N SER A 716 24.66 -30.50 27.68
CA SER A 716 24.57 -30.03 29.06
C SER A 716 24.66 -31.17 30.07
N LEU A 717 24.98 -30.83 31.33
CA LEU A 717 24.84 -31.66 32.48
C LEU A 717 23.71 -31.12 33.37
N SER A 718 22.69 -31.90 33.63
CA SER A 718 21.66 -31.63 34.63
C SER A 718 21.97 -32.42 35.89
N PHE A 719 21.71 -31.85 37.05
CA PHE A 719 21.91 -32.51 38.35
C PHE A 719 20.90 -31.94 39.36
N TRP A 720 20.60 -32.74 40.41
CA TRP A 720 19.82 -32.26 41.50
C TRP A 720 20.72 -31.97 42.68
N TYR A 721 20.44 -30.89 43.42
CA TYR A 721 21.22 -30.46 44.53
C TYR A 721 20.39 -29.86 45.67
N GLU A 722 20.91 -29.95 46.90
CA GLU A 722 20.51 -29.15 48.06
C GLU A 722 21.76 -28.55 48.66
N TYR A 723 21.77 -27.23 48.89
CA TYR A 723 22.94 -26.53 49.37
C TYR A 723 22.67 -25.83 50.68
N MET A 724 23.58 -26.02 51.62
CA MET A 724 23.61 -25.38 52.95
C MET A 724 24.82 -24.46 53.00
N PRO A 725 24.70 -23.20 52.60
CA PRO A 725 25.78 -22.25 52.61
C PRO A 725 26.23 -21.88 54.02
N LYS A 726 27.53 -21.75 54.24
CA LYS A 726 28.07 -21.08 55.39
C LYS A 726 28.28 -19.62 55.02
N ASN A 727 27.64 -18.70 55.82
CA ASN A 727 27.62 -17.27 55.46
C ASN A 727 26.90 -17.04 54.15
N THR A 728 27.49 -16.40 53.16
CA THR A 728 26.95 -16.14 51.80
C THR A 728 27.75 -16.89 50.73
N ASP A 729 28.19 -18.07 51.04
CA ASP A 729 29.03 -18.91 50.16
C ASP A 729 28.25 -19.50 48.98
N GLN A 730 28.93 -19.90 47.96
CA GLN A 730 28.39 -20.50 46.73
C GLN A 730 29.18 -21.77 46.39
N PHE A 731 28.51 -22.80 45.94
CA PHE A 731 29.18 -23.97 45.38
C PHE A 731 29.47 -23.75 43.87
N LYS A 732 30.28 -24.62 43.32
CA LYS A 732 30.66 -24.56 41.90
C LYS A 732 30.60 -25.96 41.27
N VAL A 733 30.04 -26.01 40.04
CA VAL A 733 30.08 -27.20 39.18
C VAL A 733 30.78 -26.83 37.89
N GLU A 734 31.71 -27.67 37.47
CA GLU A 734 32.45 -27.48 36.21
C GLU A 734 32.38 -28.75 35.37
N VAL A 735 32.22 -28.53 34.06
CA VAL A 735 32.21 -29.59 33.06
C VAL A 735 33.17 -29.21 31.96
N GLU A 736 34.03 -30.13 31.56
CA GLU A 736 34.88 -29.99 30.38
C GLU A 736 34.77 -31.23 29.52
N VAL A 737 34.63 -31.01 28.22
CA VAL A 737 34.77 -32.09 27.20
C VAL A 737 36.07 -31.81 26.45
N ARG A 738 36.88 -32.81 26.28
CA ARG A 738 38.25 -32.69 25.74
C ARG A 738 38.45 -33.54 24.51
N SER A 739 39.35 -33.12 23.64
CA SER A 739 39.91 -33.86 22.53
C SER A 739 41.44 -33.91 22.67
N GLY A 740 41.96 -35.01 23.16
CA GLY A 740 43.33 -35.06 23.70
C GLY A 740 43.53 -34.03 24.82
N ASP A 741 44.57 -33.27 24.75
CA ASP A 741 44.89 -32.26 25.76
C ASP A 741 44.09 -30.93 25.61
N SER A 742 43.26 -30.84 24.57
CA SER A 742 42.51 -29.60 24.25
C SER A 742 41.07 -29.64 24.77
N VAL A 743 40.68 -28.65 25.54
CA VAL A 743 39.28 -28.45 25.94
C VAL A 743 38.47 -27.93 24.72
N ILE A 744 37.53 -28.76 24.28
CA ILE A 744 36.64 -28.45 23.13
C ILE A 744 35.28 -27.90 23.54
N GLY A 745 34.83 -28.22 24.76
CA GLY A 745 33.59 -27.72 25.36
C GLY A 745 33.76 -27.49 26.85
N ARG A 746 33.14 -26.44 27.38
CA ARG A 746 33.21 -26.09 28.80
C ARG A 746 31.88 -25.55 29.29
N GLY A 747 31.52 -25.92 30.52
CA GLY A 747 30.39 -25.36 31.24
C GLY A 747 30.70 -25.14 32.71
N GLU A 748 30.09 -24.16 33.30
CA GLU A 748 30.22 -23.83 34.73
C GLU A 748 28.84 -23.43 35.28
N TYR A 749 28.57 -23.83 36.49
CA TYR A 749 27.43 -23.40 37.26
C TYR A 749 27.84 -22.94 38.65
N VAL A 750 27.45 -21.73 38.97
CA VAL A 750 27.61 -21.12 40.31
C VAL A 750 26.22 -20.52 40.64
N PRO A 751 25.56 -20.96 41.73
CA PRO A 751 24.25 -20.41 42.09
C PRO A 751 24.39 -18.95 42.54
N ALA A 752 23.26 -18.24 42.60
CA ALA A 752 23.25 -16.93 43.24
C ALA A 752 23.69 -17.03 44.72
N SER A 753 24.47 -16.06 45.20
CA SER A 753 24.89 -16.01 46.61
C SER A 753 23.69 -15.87 47.56
N THR A 754 23.65 -16.70 48.58
CA THR A 754 22.60 -16.71 49.62
C THR A 754 23.15 -17.21 50.93
N SER A 755 22.58 -16.71 52.04
CA SER A 755 22.83 -17.25 53.40
C SER A 755 21.75 -18.24 53.85
N THR A 756 20.74 -18.45 53.02
CA THR A 756 19.59 -19.35 53.32
C THR A 756 19.91 -20.74 52.82
N ALA A 757 19.85 -21.72 53.67
CA ALA A 757 19.96 -23.11 53.29
C ALA A 757 18.72 -23.54 52.45
N ASP A 758 18.98 -24.42 51.48
CA ASP A 758 17.90 -25.09 50.76
C ASP A 758 17.12 -26.02 51.73
N THR A 759 15.85 -26.19 51.49
CA THR A 759 14.98 -27.09 52.28
C THR A 759 14.50 -28.28 51.49
N ALA A 760 14.87 -28.34 50.21
CA ALA A 760 14.56 -29.42 49.27
C ALA A 760 15.51 -29.35 48.07
N PHE A 761 15.66 -30.49 47.40
CA PHE A 761 16.44 -30.62 46.17
C PHE A 761 15.89 -29.73 45.05
N ARG A 762 16.77 -29.04 44.38
CA ARG A 762 16.52 -28.26 43.17
C ARG A 762 17.31 -28.81 42.02
N GLN A 763 16.81 -28.70 40.81
CA GLN A 763 17.53 -29.06 39.59
C GLN A 763 18.29 -27.83 39.05
N ALA A 764 19.51 -28.09 38.65
CA ALA A 764 20.33 -27.16 37.87
C ALA A 764 20.84 -27.81 36.60
N THR A 765 21.19 -26.97 35.64
CA THR A 765 21.77 -27.39 34.38
C THR A 765 22.99 -26.57 34.05
N VAL A 766 24.08 -27.23 33.75
CA VAL A 766 25.34 -26.66 33.21
C VAL A 766 25.30 -26.84 31.72
N ASN A 767 25.10 -25.78 30.95
CA ASN A 767 25.25 -25.84 29.49
C ASN A 767 26.72 -25.94 29.12
N ILE A 768 27.04 -26.72 28.10
CA ILE A 768 28.40 -26.95 27.64
C ILE A 768 28.61 -26.16 26.35
N ASP A 769 29.35 -25.09 26.43
CA ASP A 769 29.70 -24.25 25.30
C ASP A 769 30.90 -24.81 24.55
N TYR A 770 30.64 -25.29 23.34
CA TYR A 770 31.69 -25.88 22.49
C TYR A 770 32.39 -24.79 21.68
N THR A 771 33.66 -24.55 22.01
CA THR A 771 34.56 -23.62 21.30
C THR A 771 35.12 -24.25 20.01
N ASN A 772 35.21 -25.58 19.97
CA ASN A 772 35.59 -26.33 18.77
C ASN A 772 34.60 -27.45 18.47
N LYS A 773 33.62 -27.16 17.61
CA LYS A 773 32.58 -28.09 17.16
C LYS A 773 33.12 -29.13 16.14
N LYS A 774 34.31 -28.94 15.61
CA LYS A 774 34.94 -29.80 14.60
C LYS A 774 35.93 -30.81 15.19
N ALA A 775 35.86 -31.06 16.48
CA ALA A 775 36.66 -32.08 17.17
C ALA A 775 35.74 -33.11 17.83
N LYS A 776 36.20 -34.40 17.85
CA LYS A 776 35.54 -35.47 18.60
C LYS A 776 35.97 -35.42 20.06
N ALA A 777 35.06 -35.79 20.94
CA ALA A 777 35.39 -35.95 22.35
C ALA A 777 36.23 -37.23 22.54
N THR A 778 37.24 -37.14 23.40
CA THR A 778 38.02 -38.28 23.85
C THR A 778 37.99 -38.43 25.36
N GLU A 779 37.57 -37.38 26.09
CA GLU A 779 37.57 -37.31 27.54
C GLU A 779 36.48 -36.37 28.04
N ILE A 780 35.90 -36.69 29.22
CA ILE A 780 35.02 -35.81 29.98
C ILE A 780 35.53 -35.58 31.38
N PHE A 781 35.46 -34.36 31.87
CA PHE A 781 35.74 -34.00 33.24
C PHE A 781 34.51 -33.30 33.84
N VAL A 782 34.08 -33.71 35.03
CA VAL A 782 33.02 -33.09 35.82
C VAL A 782 33.55 -32.89 37.23
N ARG A 783 33.33 -31.74 37.82
CA ARG A 783 33.73 -31.44 39.19
C ARG A 783 32.65 -30.69 39.94
N PHE A 784 32.34 -31.18 41.15
CA PHE A 784 31.52 -30.51 42.16
C PHE A 784 32.42 -30.03 43.27
N LEU A 785 32.36 -28.74 43.60
CA LEU A 785 33.08 -28.10 44.70
C LEU A 785 32.09 -27.56 45.69
N SER A 786 32.28 -27.83 47.00
CA SER A 786 31.41 -27.34 48.06
C SER A 786 31.43 -25.81 48.24
N THR A 787 32.43 -25.12 47.70
CA THR A 787 32.60 -23.68 47.80
C THR A 787 33.41 -23.12 46.63
N THR A 788 33.21 -21.84 46.30
CA THR A 788 34.04 -21.07 45.38
C THR A 788 35.24 -20.43 46.06
N MET A 789 35.33 -20.47 47.40
CA MET A 789 36.43 -19.86 48.16
C MET A 789 37.72 -20.61 47.93
N THR A 790 38.81 -19.88 47.77
CA THR A 790 40.18 -20.39 47.62
C THR A 790 41.05 -20.15 48.86
N SER A 791 40.55 -19.33 49.81
CA SER A 791 41.18 -19.05 51.09
C SER A 791 40.13 -19.03 52.18
N PHE A 792 40.45 -19.47 53.36
CA PHE A 792 39.50 -19.71 54.43
C PHE A 792 39.93 -19.02 55.74
N SER A 793 38.93 -18.59 56.50
CA SER A 793 39.05 -18.03 57.84
C SER A 793 38.23 -18.84 58.86
N SER A 794 38.43 -18.60 60.15
CA SER A 794 37.70 -19.31 61.24
C SER A 794 36.19 -19.11 61.20
N SER A 795 35.73 -18.01 60.62
CA SER A 795 34.32 -17.70 60.45
C SER A 795 33.64 -18.54 59.38
N ASP A 796 34.36 -19.16 58.50
CA ASP A 796 33.89 -19.97 57.40
C ASP A 796 33.51 -21.39 57.81
N PHE A 797 33.72 -21.71 59.07
CA PHE A 797 33.42 -23.02 59.63
C PHE A 797 32.50 -22.91 60.85
N ASN A 798 31.70 -23.96 61.11
CA ASN A 798 31.08 -24.17 62.37
C ASN A 798 32.12 -24.66 63.40
N LYS A 799 31.91 -24.33 64.68
CA LYS A 799 32.64 -25.05 65.76
C LYS A 799 32.44 -26.53 65.57
N SER A 800 33.42 -27.31 66.10
CA SER A 800 33.27 -28.77 65.99
C SER A 800 31.85 -29.25 66.32
N THR A 801 31.21 -29.85 65.34
CA THR A 801 29.81 -30.32 65.46
C THR A 801 29.76 -31.78 65.10
N SER A 802 28.85 -32.52 65.83
CA SER A 802 28.57 -33.90 65.52
C SER A 802 27.81 -33.97 64.20
N THR A 803 28.52 -34.46 63.16
CA THR A 803 28.00 -34.53 61.77
C THR A 803 28.03 -35.97 61.24
N ALA A 804 26.98 -36.37 60.58
CA ALA A 804 26.91 -37.67 59.89
C ALA A 804 27.81 -37.59 58.61
N ILE A 805 28.77 -38.50 58.54
CA ILE A 805 29.66 -38.66 57.37
C ILE A 805 29.60 -40.13 56.98
N GLY A 806 28.78 -40.48 56.03
CA GLY A 806 28.45 -41.86 55.68
C GLY A 806 27.84 -42.63 56.88
N ASP A 807 28.52 -43.63 57.39
CA ASP A 807 28.10 -44.42 58.56
C ASP A 807 28.66 -43.90 59.89
N GLU A 808 29.52 -42.93 59.86
CA GLU A 808 30.13 -42.34 61.04
C GLU A 808 29.40 -41.07 61.51
N THR A 809 29.54 -40.82 62.79
CA THR A 809 29.16 -39.50 63.40
C THR A 809 30.43 -38.94 64.00
N LEU A 810 30.95 -37.92 63.40
CA LEU A 810 32.22 -37.32 63.71
C LEU A 810 32.06 -35.86 64.14
N ASN A 811 32.96 -35.40 65.01
CA ASN A 811 33.06 -33.99 65.36
C ASN A 811 34.06 -33.36 64.41
N VAL A 812 33.57 -32.61 63.46
CA VAL A 812 34.31 -31.98 62.37
C VAL A 812 34.06 -30.50 62.29
N HIS A 813 34.98 -29.72 61.68
CA HIS A 813 34.78 -28.36 61.32
C HIS A 813 34.26 -28.32 59.86
N ILE A 814 32.98 -27.94 59.73
CA ILE A 814 32.31 -27.90 58.43
C ILE A 814 31.93 -26.48 58.10
N GLY A 815 32.26 -26.07 56.89
CA GLY A 815 31.73 -24.88 56.21
C GLY A 815 30.41 -25.18 55.47
N SER A 816 30.34 -24.81 54.22
CA SER A 816 29.19 -25.10 53.36
C SER A 816 29.06 -26.57 52.99
N ILE A 817 27.84 -27.05 52.83
CA ILE A 817 27.55 -28.45 52.45
C ILE A 817 26.73 -28.43 51.17
N LEU A 818 27.20 -29.16 50.18
CA LEU A 818 26.48 -29.45 48.91
C LEU A 818 26.06 -30.93 48.91
N TYR A 819 24.79 -31.21 48.75
CA TYR A 819 24.28 -32.53 48.41
C TYR A 819 24.00 -32.58 46.91
N VAL A 820 24.41 -33.63 46.25
CA VAL A 820 24.23 -33.86 44.81
C VAL A 820 23.61 -35.24 44.58
N ASP A 821 22.65 -35.27 43.66
CA ASP A 821 21.93 -36.46 43.30
C ASP A 821 21.46 -36.43 41.83
N ASP A 822 21.18 -37.57 41.23
CA ASP A 822 20.56 -37.75 39.92
C ASP A 822 21.15 -36.83 38.83
N LEU A 823 22.34 -37.16 38.38
CA LEU A 823 23.02 -36.52 37.27
C LEU A 823 22.51 -37.05 35.93
N SER A 824 22.46 -36.19 34.92
CA SER A 824 22.11 -36.61 33.54
C SER A 824 22.87 -35.76 32.51
N LEU A 825 23.56 -36.41 31.61
CA LEU A 825 24.12 -35.75 30.42
C LEU A 825 23.05 -35.70 29.35
N ASN A 826 22.81 -34.49 28.82
CA ASN A 826 21.79 -34.24 27.79
C ASN A 826 22.47 -33.94 26.43
N TYR A 827 21.91 -34.49 25.39
CA TYR A 827 22.49 -34.49 24.05
C TYR A 827 21.68 -33.66 23.05
#